data_e87fdf443e298559cf2f1ef98246014f
#
_entry.id   e87fdf443e298559cf2f1ef98246014f
#
_cell.length_a   1.000
_cell.length_b   1.000
_cell.length_c   1.000
_cell.angle_alpha   90.00
_cell.angle_beta   90.00
_cell.angle_gamma   90.00
#
_symmetry.space_group_name_H-M   'P 1'
#
loop_
_entity.id
_entity.type
_entity.pdbx_description
1 polymer ?
#
loop_
_entity_poly.entity_id
_entity_poly.type
_entity_poly.pdbx_seq_one_letter_code
_entity_poly.pdbx_strand_id
1 'polypeptide(L)'
;MQINRRLATALLMLILILQGCATLKPDRQTEAQLLPEIREKIDLLLTNESFEAAAALLQTVAQQSESPLREQLYLEAAETWLKAGYMENSLSLIDKLQPPTSDDPAFAFRLRMLRTEIAILRGDIEQALDLMEPSPGEETPIPLRLRYHANMAEIFRLSGNLLESARELNVMDLLLADDEVQRLEIQELLVQTLASMTDTALQLLQPPPPSNMGGWMELARLVKQQIAQPADLATALATWRERFSDHPALQAFLASLLERRGLSSSDHIAILLPQSGPYKNVATAVRDGFMAAWYQHPLEYRPQLRFYDSSKLEDTLRTYQQALLQGAQMVVGPLNKNAVNMLLQMETMQQPVLALNQVEDKTLYHPNLFQFGLAPEDEAEQIAERAWLEGHQQALILTPAGGWGDRIAENFRLRWQTLGGAVLEQRQYNASENDFSHPIRQLLNIDESQARIRALEQLLGKKLESEFRRRQDADFIFLAARPQKGRQLRPQLRFHHAGSLPIYTTSHIYSGVKDDEKDRDLGRISFVDTPWLLEDETQNNLSRTNLQRLMPGVGGQYARLYAMGIDSYNLLASLQQLQAQPGRTISGKTGTLYLDRYNRLHRLLAWADMKAGSASITGYAPRMQTPTFGQPTQSESALPNTPNGGQTQFLDQATKP
;
A
#
# COMPACT_ATOMS: atom_id res chain seq x y z
N MET A 1 17.31 2.57 6.76
CA MET A 1 16.72 3.90 6.63
C MET A 1 16.86 4.51 5.23
N GLN A 2 17.64 3.93 4.33
CA GLN A 2 17.81 4.40 2.94
C GLN A 2 16.84 3.78 1.91
N ILE A 3 16.15 2.72 2.22
CA ILE A 3 15.41 1.89 1.24
C ILE A 3 13.93 2.32 1.08
N ASN A 4 13.28 2.87 2.10
CA ASN A 4 11.93 3.47 1.94
C ASN A 4 11.95 4.85 1.24
N ARG A 5 13.14 5.45 1.09
CA ARG A 5 13.35 6.62 0.24
C ARG A 5 13.22 6.29 -1.26
N ARG A 6 13.50 5.06 -1.68
CA ARG A 6 13.62 4.74 -3.12
C ARG A 6 12.30 4.52 -3.84
N LEU A 7 11.19 4.39 -3.15
CA LEU A 7 9.88 4.20 -3.77
C LEU A 7 8.93 5.38 -3.66
N ALA A 8 8.97 6.09 -2.53
CA ALA A 8 8.48 7.46 -2.52
C ALA A 8 9.29 8.28 -3.50
N THR A 9 10.59 7.98 -3.60
CA THR A 9 11.45 8.47 -4.65
C THR A 9 11.18 7.80 -6.00
N ALA A 10 10.67 6.59 -6.19
CA ALA A 10 10.45 6.09 -7.56
C ALA A 10 9.21 6.69 -8.21
N LEU A 11 8.14 7.00 -7.49
CA LEU A 11 7.02 7.76 -8.08
C LEU A 11 7.22 9.27 -7.92
N LEU A 12 7.76 9.75 -6.81
CA LEU A 12 8.27 11.12 -6.70
C LEU A 12 9.58 11.30 -7.50
N MET A 13 10.45 10.27 -7.69
CA MET A 13 11.55 10.32 -8.67
C MET A 13 11.06 10.12 -10.09
N LEU A 14 9.98 9.44 -10.36
CA LEU A 14 9.37 9.52 -11.68
C LEU A 14 8.86 10.95 -11.95
N ILE A 15 8.27 11.59 -10.97
CA ILE A 15 7.95 13.04 -11.00
C ILE A 15 9.24 13.89 -11.05
N LEU A 16 10.39 13.39 -10.60
CA LEU A 16 11.62 14.15 -10.34
C LEU A 16 12.80 13.83 -11.27
N ILE A 17 12.86 12.67 -11.89
CA ILE A 17 13.80 12.32 -12.97
C ILE A 17 13.43 13.10 -14.25
N LEU A 18 12.16 13.49 -14.38
CA LEU A 18 11.66 14.38 -15.43
C LEU A 18 12.19 15.83 -15.38
N GLN A 19 12.97 16.18 -14.37
CA GLN A 19 13.72 17.43 -14.34
C GLN A 19 15.18 17.25 -14.76
N GLY A 20 15.46 16.37 -15.73
CA GLY A 20 16.67 16.52 -16.52
C GLY A 20 16.72 17.95 -17.03
N CYS A 21 17.80 18.66 -16.74
CA CYS A 21 18.05 20.07 -17.08
C CYS A 21 17.65 20.42 -18.51
N ALA A 22 16.36 20.56 -18.79
CA ALA A 22 15.90 21.33 -19.91
C ALA A 22 16.07 22.78 -19.48
N THR A 23 17.22 23.36 -19.77
CA THR A 23 17.39 24.80 -19.81
C THR A 23 16.36 25.35 -20.81
N LEU A 24 15.18 25.71 -20.30
CA LEU A 24 14.28 26.61 -21.01
C LEU A 24 15.12 27.83 -21.34
N LYS A 25 15.40 28.08 -22.61
CA LYS A 25 15.99 29.33 -23.05
C LYS A 25 14.91 30.39 -22.86
N PRO A 26 15.05 31.33 -21.91
CA PRO A 26 14.09 32.41 -21.78
C PRO A 26 14.31 33.39 -22.92
N ASP A 27 13.21 34.03 -23.30
CA ASP A 27 13.22 35.15 -24.24
C ASP A 27 14.06 36.32 -23.68
N ARG A 28 14.91 36.91 -24.52
CA ARG A 28 16.04 37.77 -24.16
C ARG A 28 15.67 39.18 -23.63
N GLN A 29 14.97 39.33 -22.51
CA GLN A 29 14.83 40.70 -21.93
C GLN A 29 14.65 40.74 -20.40
N THR A 30 15.26 39.97 -19.57
CA THR A 30 15.51 40.27 -18.13
C THR A 30 16.05 39.03 -17.41
N GLU A 31 17.27 38.62 -17.67
CA GLU A 31 17.98 37.67 -16.83
C GLU A 31 18.91 38.45 -15.89
N ALA A 32 18.46 38.64 -14.65
CA ALA A 32 19.40 38.73 -13.54
C ALA A 32 19.97 37.34 -13.36
N GLN A 33 21.16 37.07 -13.91
CA GLN A 33 21.77 35.74 -13.93
C GLN A 33 22.35 35.45 -12.57
N LEU A 34 22.03 34.25 -12.03
CA LEU A 34 22.81 33.64 -10.98
C LEU A 34 24.27 33.57 -11.41
N LEU A 35 25.21 33.85 -10.50
CA LEU A 35 26.62 33.63 -10.79
C LEU A 35 26.81 32.15 -11.19
N PRO A 36 27.47 31.87 -12.34
CA PRO A 36 27.61 30.50 -12.86
C PRO A 36 28.15 29.49 -11.83
N GLU A 37 29.10 29.94 -10.99
CA GLU A 37 29.67 29.13 -9.91
C GLU A 37 28.65 28.67 -8.85
N ILE A 38 27.66 29.53 -8.55
CA ILE A 38 26.61 29.19 -7.59
C ILE A 38 25.64 28.19 -8.22
N ARG A 39 25.31 28.37 -9.50
CA ARG A 39 24.45 27.43 -10.23
C ARG A 39 25.09 26.05 -10.33
N GLU A 40 26.36 25.98 -10.71
CA GLU A 40 27.12 24.73 -10.77
C GLU A 40 27.14 24.01 -9.42
N LYS A 41 27.31 24.75 -8.33
CA LYS A 41 27.27 24.18 -6.97
C LYS A 41 25.88 23.62 -6.62
N ILE A 42 24.80 24.34 -6.99
CA ILE A 42 23.43 23.85 -6.78
C ILE A 42 23.19 22.59 -7.59
N ASP A 43 23.56 22.57 -8.86
CA ASP A 43 23.38 21.43 -9.75
C ASP A 43 24.18 20.20 -9.28
N LEU A 44 25.40 20.41 -8.75
CA LEU A 44 26.18 19.34 -8.15
C LEU A 44 25.50 18.76 -6.89
N LEU A 45 24.92 19.61 -6.03
CA LEU A 45 24.20 19.16 -4.85
C LEU A 45 22.93 18.38 -5.23
N LEU A 46 22.21 18.82 -6.24
CA LEU A 46 21.03 18.14 -6.77
C LEU A 46 21.39 16.78 -7.39
N THR A 47 22.48 16.72 -8.16
CA THR A 47 22.97 15.47 -8.77
C THR A 47 23.42 14.46 -7.72
N ASN A 48 23.99 14.92 -6.61
CA ASN A 48 24.39 14.08 -5.48
C ASN A 48 23.25 13.78 -4.49
N GLU A 49 21.99 14.08 -4.85
CA GLU A 49 20.82 13.88 -3.99
C GLU A 49 20.89 14.60 -2.63
N SER A 50 21.76 15.61 -2.52
CA SER A 50 21.91 16.45 -1.32
C SER A 50 20.86 17.57 -1.29
N PHE A 51 19.58 17.17 -1.36
CA PHE A 51 18.44 18.09 -1.55
C PHE A 51 18.31 19.13 -0.44
N GLU A 52 18.55 18.75 0.82
CA GLU A 52 18.50 19.69 1.95
C GLU A 52 19.54 20.81 1.80
N ALA A 53 20.77 20.47 1.47
CA ALA A 53 21.83 21.46 1.26
C ALA A 53 21.58 22.35 0.02
N ALA A 54 21.04 21.75 -1.06
CA ALA A 54 20.67 22.49 -2.27
C ALA A 54 19.52 23.48 -1.98
N ALA A 55 18.47 23.05 -1.28
CA ALA A 55 17.35 23.90 -0.91
C ALA A 55 17.74 25.06 0.00
N ALA A 56 18.60 24.81 1.00
CA ALA A 56 19.11 25.86 1.89
C ALA A 56 19.97 26.87 1.14
N LEU A 57 20.81 26.43 0.19
CA LEU A 57 21.62 27.30 -0.65
C LEU A 57 20.73 28.15 -1.57
N LEU A 58 19.77 27.54 -2.28
CA LEU A 58 18.78 28.23 -3.11
C LEU A 58 18.03 29.31 -2.32
N GLN A 59 17.55 28.97 -1.12
CA GLN A 59 16.85 29.91 -0.25
C GLN A 59 17.74 31.09 0.19
N THR A 60 19.01 30.84 0.48
CA THR A 60 19.98 31.88 0.88
C THR A 60 20.24 32.84 -0.28
N VAL A 61 20.44 32.29 -1.48
CA VAL A 61 20.67 33.09 -2.68
C VAL A 61 19.41 33.89 -3.06
N ALA A 62 18.22 33.29 -2.94
CA ALA A 62 16.95 33.99 -3.16
C ALA A 62 16.78 35.21 -2.25
N GLN A 63 17.21 35.13 -0.98
CA GLN A 63 17.15 36.27 -0.05
C GLN A 63 18.03 37.45 -0.47
N GLN A 64 19.07 37.19 -1.25
CA GLN A 64 20.04 38.19 -1.72
C GLN A 64 19.72 38.66 -3.15
N SER A 65 18.75 38.09 -3.81
CA SER A 65 18.37 38.37 -5.20
C SER A 65 17.20 39.34 -5.29
N GLU A 66 17.08 39.99 -6.41
CA GLU A 66 15.95 40.87 -6.74
C GLU A 66 14.90 40.12 -7.59
N SER A 67 13.67 40.66 -7.64
CA SER A 67 12.61 40.16 -8.52
C SER A 67 13.01 40.36 -10.01
N PRO A 68 12.71 39.42 -10.93
CA PRO A 68 11.95 38.17 -10.75
C PRO A 68 12.79 36.96 -10.32
N LEU A 69 14.13 37.07 -10.28
CA LEU A 69 15.03 35.97 -9.95
C LEU A 69 14.76 35.42 -8.53
N ARG A 70 14.48 36.31 -7.58
CA ARG A 70 14.17 35.92 -6.19
C ARG A 70 13.00 34.96 -6.13
N GLU A 71 11.91 35.22 -6.83
CA GLU A 71 10.70 34.41 -6.85
C GLU A 71 10.96 33.05 -7.52
N GLN A 72 11.73 33.04 -8.61
CA GLN A 72 12.14 31.81 -9.28
C GLN A 72 12.97 30.90 -8.36
N LEU A 73 13.93 31.48 -7.64
CA LEU A 73 14.77 30.75 -6.68
C LEU A 73 13.99 30.26 -5.44
N TYR A 74 13.01 31.04 -4.96
CA TYR A 74 12.13 30.58 -3.89
C TYR A 74 11.26 29.39 -4.34
N LEU A 75 10.74 29.42 -5.56
CA LEU A 75 9.98 28.29 -6.10
C LEU A 75 10.88 27.06 -6.23
N GLU A 76 12.08 27.19 -6.79
CA GLU A 76 13.05 26.10 -6.92
C GLU A 76 13.47 25.55 -5.53
N ALA A 77 13.68 26.45 -4.56
CA ALA A 77 13.96 26.05 -3.17
C ALA A 77 12.79 25.28 -2.55
N ALA A 78 11.55 25.75 -2.77
CA ALA A 78 10.36 25.10 -2.26
C ALA A 78 10.16 23.69 -2.85
N GLU A 79 10.35 23.54 -4.16
CA GLU A 79 10.36 22.24 -4.85
C GLU A 79 11.44 21.32 -4.28
N THR A 80 12.64 21.85 -4.03
CA THR A 80 13.77 21.09 -3.50
C THR A 80 13.57 20.70 -2.03
N TRP A 81 12.98 21.57 -1.20
CA TRP A 81 12.59 21.25 0.18
C TRP A 81 11.57 20.12 0.22
N LEU A 82 10.58 20.13 -0.70
CA LEU A 82 9.61 19.06 -0.79
C LEU A 82 10.29 17.72 -1.15
N LYS A 83 11.26 17.76 -2.07
CA LYS A 83 12.10 16.60 -2.42
C LYS A 83 12.89 16.06 -1.24
N ALA A 84 13.42 16.95 -0.41
CA ALA A 84 14.13 16.59 0.81
C ALA A 84 13.21 16.02 1.91
N GLY A 85 11.86 16.08 1.72
CA GLY A 85 10.87 15.63 2.70
C GLY A 85 10.49 16.69 3.74
N TYR A 86 10.88 17.94 3.55
CA TYR A 86 10.58 19.06 4.46
C TYR A 86 9.40 19.90 3.94
N MET A 87 8.19 19.35 4.05
CA MET A 87 6.97 19.97 3.53
C MET A 87 6.70 21.36 4.14
N GLU A 88 6.92 21.54 5.44
CA GLU A 88 6.69 22.84 6.11
C GLU A 88 7.63 23.93 5.61
N ASN A 89 8.89 23.59 5.29
CA ASN A 89 9.83 24.52 4.68
C ASN A 89 9.36 24.93 3.28
N SER A 90 8.87 23.98 2.48
CA SER A 90 8.28 24.24 1.17
C SER A 90 7.09 25.18 1.27
N LEU A 91 6.15 24.92 2.17
CA LEU A 91 4.96 25.77 2.41
C LEU A 91 5.33 27.19 2.82
N SER A 92 6.30 27.34 3.73
CA SER A 92 6.74 28.67 4.19
C SER A 92 7.32 29.53 3.07
N LEU A 93 7.86 28.90 2.01
CA LEU A 93 8.34 29.61 0.82
C LEU A 93 7.21 29.91 -0.17
N ILE A 94 6.26 28.97 -0.34
CA ILE A 94 5.06 29.19 -1.17
C ILE A 94 4.24 30.37 -0.66
N ASP A 95 4.12 30.55 0.65
CA ASP A 95 3.41 31.67 1.26
C ASP A 95 4.06 33.03 0.92
N LYS A 96 5.38 33.08 0.72
CA LYS A 96 6.10 34.27 0.26
C LYS A 96 5.84 34.60 -1.21
N LEU A 97 5.32 33.64 -1.98
CA LEU A 97 5.00 33.79 -3.41
C LEU A 97 3.53 34.17 -3.68
N GLN A 98 2.80 34.66 -2.65
CA GLN A 98 1.42 35.15 -2.77
C GLN A 98 1.37 36.66 -2.54
N PRO A 99 0.56 37.41 -3.32
CA PRO A 99 -0.19 37.06 -4.55
C PRO A 99 0.73 36.76 -5.73
N PRO A 100 0.16 36.42 -6.95
CA PRO A 100 0.97 36.02 -8.09
C PRO A 100 2.05 37.09 -8.39
N THR A 101 3.29 36.66 -8.25
CA THR A 101 4.46 37.54 -8.31
C THR A 101 5.10 37.57 -9.69
N SER A 102 4.56 36.80 -10.64
CA SER A 102 5.08 36.69 -11.99
C SER A 102 3.94 36.50 -13.00
N ASP A 103 4.00 37.24 -14.11
CA ASP A 103 3.13 37.03 -15.28
C ASP A 103 3.60 35.86 -16.16
N ASP A 104 4.64 35.11 -15.74
CA ASP A 104 5.15 33.95 -16.45
C ASP A 104 4.22 32.73 -16.27
N PRO A 105 3.58 32.25 -17.36
CA PRO A 105 2.69 31.10 -17.30
C PRO A 105 3.40 29.81 -16.80
N ALA A 106 4.69 29.64 -17.13
CA ALA A 106 5.45 28.47 -16.70
C ALA A 106 5.70 28.48 -15.19
N PHE A 107 5.99 29.67 -14.62
CA PHE A 107 6.13 29.84 -13.17
C PHE A 107 4.80 29.54 -12.46
N ALA A 108 3.70 30.11 -12.93
CA ALA A 108 2.37 29.87 -12.35
C ALA A 108 1.98 28.40 -12.40
N PHE A 109 2.30 27.72 -13.50
CA PHE A 109 2.06 26.29 -13.66
C PHE A 109 2.91 25.44 -12.69
N ARG A 110 4.21 25.72 -12.56
CA ARG A 110 5.11 25.05 -11.62
C ARG A 110 4.63 25.19 -10.16
N LEU A 111 4.24 26.43 -9.78
CA LEU A 111 3.71 26.70 -8.43
C LEU A 111 2.42 25.92 -8.17
N ARG A 112 1.54 25.85 -9.17
CA ARG A 112 0.30 25.05 -9.10
C ARG A 112 0.61 23.57 -8.91
N MET A 113 1.54 23.00 -9.69
CA MET A 113 1.96 21.60 -9.55
C MET A 113 2.57 21.31 -8.18
N LEU A 114 3.38 22.21 -7.64
CA LEU A 114 3.94 22.08 -6.30
C LEU A 114 2.84 22.07 -5.22
N ARG A 115 1.84 22.93 -5.33
CA ARG A 115 0.67 22.91 -4.43
C ARG A 115 -0.13 21.62 -4.54
N THR A 116 -0.30 21.09 -5.75
CA THR A 116 -0.94 19.80 -6.00
C THR A 116 -0.18 18.67 -5.30
N GLU A 117 1.15 18.62 -5.44
CA GLU A 117 1.99 17.62 -4.80
C GLU A 117 1.89 17.66 -3.27
N ILE A 118 1.82 18.86 -2.69
CA ILE A 118 1.60 19.03 -1.26
C ILE A 118 0.19 18.56 -0.85
N ALA A 119 -0.84 18.87 -1.62
CA ALA A 119 -2.21 18.40 -1.36
C ALA A 119 -2.27 16.86 -1.43
N ILE A 120 -1.63 16.24 -2.44
CA ILE A 120 -1.50 14.77 -2.54
C ILE A 120 -0.81 14.19 -1.30
N LEU A 121 0.30 14.77 -0.85
CA LEU A 121 1.03 14.30 0.33
C LEU A 121 0.21 14.42 1.62
N ARG A 122 -0.65 15.42 1.69
CA ARG A 122 -1.60 15.60 2.80
C ARG A 122 -2.81 14.67 2.72
N GLY A 123 -3.02 14.02 1.57
CA GLY A 123 -4.20 13.21 1.30
C GLY A 123 -5.44 14.03 0.96
N ASP A 124 -5.30 15.33 0.71
CA ASP A 124 -6.40 16.20 0.29
C ASP A 124 -6.62 16.06 -1.22
N ILE A 125 -7.31 14.97 -1.59
CA ILE A 125 -7.51 14.59 -2.99
C ILE A 125 -8.46 15.57 -3.70
N GLU A 126 -9.46 16.12 -2.99
CA GLU A 126 -10.37 17.11 -3.57
C GLU A 126 -9.62 18.38 -3.95
N GLN A 127 -8.82 18.94 -3.05
CA GLN A 127 -7.97 20.10 -3.34
C GLN A 127 -6.95 19.80 -4.46
N ALA A 128 -6.36 18.60 -4.44
CA ALA A 128 -5.42 18.19 -5.47
C ALA A 128 -6.07 18.18 -6.86
N LEU A 129 -7.29 17.64 -7.00
CA LEU A 129 -8.05 17.63 -8.25
C LEU A 129 -8.42 19.05 -8.72
N ASP A 130 -8.88 19.90 -7.81
CA ASP A 130 -9.22 21.30 -8.13
C ASP A 130 -8.00 22.06 -8.69
N LEU A 131 -6.82 21.80 -8.11
CA LEU A 131 -5.57 22.39 -8.57
C LEU A 131 -5.10 21.87 -9.94
N MET A 132 -5.61 20.76 -10.42
CA MET A 132 -5.25 20.21 -11.74
C MET A 132 -5.96 20.90 -12.90
N GLU A 133 -7.02 21.65 -12.65
CA GLU A 133 -7.71 22.43 -13.68
C GLU A 133 -7.11 23.85 -13.84
N PRO A 134 -6.97 24.35 -15.06
CA PRO A 134 -7.18 23.69 -16.35
C PRO A 134 -6.01 22.76 -16.72
N SER A 135 -6.28 21.74 -17.57
CA SER A 135 -5.25 20.87 -18.12
C SER A 135 -4.26 21.63 -19.02
N PRO A 136 -2.99 21.18 -19.13
CA PRO A 136 -2.00 21.83 -19.99
C PRO A 136 -2.33 21.64 -21.48
N GLY A 137 -2.14 22.69 -22.27
CA GLY A 137 -2.21 22.63 -23.72
C GLY A 137 -0.98 21.98 -24.37
N GLU A 138 -1.03 21.75 -25.68
CA GLU A 138 0.09 21.17 -26.44
C GLU A 138 1.35 22.08 -26.44
N GLU A 139 1.17 23.37 -26.28
CA GLU A 139 2.23 24.39 -26.20
C GLU A 139 3.00 24.32 -24.86
N THR A 140 2.43 23.66 -23.83
CA THR A 140 3.11 23.50 -22.55
C THR A 140 4.33 22.57 -22.70
N PRO A 141 5.51 22.96 -22.18
CA PRO A 141 6.73 22.17 -22.30
C PRO A 141 6.54 20.72 -21.78
N ILE A 142 7.12 19.76 -22.50
CA ILE A 142 7.00 18.32 -22.18
C ILE A 142 7.28 18.01 -20.69
N PRO A 143 8.35 18.55 -20.04
CA PRO A 143 8.59 18.27 -18.62
C PRO A 143 7.43 18.68 -17.69
N LEU A 144 6.76 19.78 -18.00
CA LEU A 144 5.61 20.25 -17.22
C LEU A 144 4.36 19.40 -17.47
N ARG A 145 4.14 18.98 -18.73
CA ARG A 145 3.06 18.04 -19.07
C ARG A 145 3.27 16.69 -18.38
N LEU A 146 4.50 16.18 -18.37
CA LEU A 146 4.84 14.95 -17.65
C LEU A 146 4.55 15.06 -16.15
N ARG A 147 4.93 16.19 -15.53
CA ARG A 147 4.62 16.46 -14.11
C ARG A 147 3.12 16.50 -13.83
N TYR A 148 2.34 17.09 -14.75
CA TYR A 148 0.88 17.09 -14.68
C TYR A 148 0.33 15.66 -14.71
N HIS A 149 0.68 14.86 -15.72
CA HIS A 149 0.18 13.49 -15.86
C HIS A 149 0.65 12.57 -14.72
N ALA A 150 1.84 12.80 -14.16
CA ALA A 150 2.32 12.09 -12.98
C ALA A 150 1.46 12.39 -11.74
N ASN A 151 1.10 13.66 -11.52
CA ASN A 151 0.21 14.05 -10.43
C ASN A 151 -1.20 13.47 -10.62
N MET A 152 -1.75 13.51 -11.84
CA MET A 152 -3.04 12.88 -12.15
C MET A 152 -3.01 11.37 -11.93
N ALA A 153 -1.95 10.68 -12.37
CA ALA A 153 -1.79 9.25 -12.14
C ALA A 153 -1.79 8.91 -10.65
N GLU A 154 -1.11 9.72 -9.82
CA GLU A 154 -1.06 9.53 -8.38
C GLU A 154 -2.40 9.83 -7.69
N ILE A 155 -3.09 10.91 -8.08
CA ILE A 155 -4.43 11.25 -7.60
C ILE A 155 -5.40 10.10 -7.87
N PHE A 156 -5.43 9.57 -9.10
CA PHE A 156 -6.27 8.44 -9.46
C PHE A 156 -5.89 7.16 -8.71
N ARG A 157 -4.59 6.91 -8.53
CA ARG A 157 -4.12 5.76 -7.75
C ARG A 157 -4.59 5.83 -6.29
N LEU A 158 -4.46 6.99 -5.65
CA LEU A 158 -4.91 7.21 -4.27
C LEU A 158 -6.43 7.14 -4.13
N SER A 159 -7.17 7.53 -5.16
CA SER A 159 -8.64 7.36 -5.22
C SER A 159 -9.08 5.93 -5.50
N GLY A 160 -8.15 5.00 -5.78
CA GLY A 160 -8.45 3.62 -6.14
C GLY A 160 -8.90 3.43 -7.60
N ASN A 161 -8.78 4.45 -8.45
CA ASN A 161 -9.16 4.46 -9.86
C ASN A 161 -7.96 4.04 -10.74
N LEU A 162 -7.58 2.76 -10.65
CA LEU A 162 -6.36 2.25 -11.26
C LEU A 162 -6.34 2.32 -12.79
N LEU A 163 -7.50 2.23 -13.45
CA LEU A 163 -7.57 2.35 -14.90
C LEU A 163 -7.23 3.77 -15.37
N GLU A 164 -7.78 4.77 -14.71
CA GLU A 164 -7.52 6.18 -14.96
C GLU A 164 -6.05 6.51 -14.67
N SER A 165 -5.51 6.00 -13.57
CA SER A 165 -4.07 6.11 -13.26
C SER A 165 -3.21 5.52 -14.38
N ALA A 166 -3.54 4.34 -14.89
CA ALA A 166 -2.82 3.71 -15.99
C ALA A 166 -2.95 4.48 -17.31
N ARG A 167 -4.06 5.16 -17.55
CA ARG A 167 -4.22 6.05 -18.73
C ARG A 167 -3.27 7.22 -18.69
N GLU A 168 -3.11 7.85 -17.53
CA GLU A 168 -2.14 8.93 -17.35
C GLU A 168 -0.70 8.45 -17.56
N LEU A 169 -0.35 7.28 -17.04
CA LEU A 169 0.96 6.66 -17.25
C LEU A 169 1.21 6.34 -18.75
N ASN A 170 0.17 5.90 -19.48
CA ASN A 170 0.29 5.68 -20.93
C ASN A 170 0.52 6.99 -21.70
N VAL A 171 -0.09 8.10 -21.27
CA VAL A 171 0.20 9.43 -21.85
C VAL A 171 1.66 9.80 -21.60
N MET A 172 2.18 9.56 -20.39
CA MET A 172 3.58 9.83 -20.05
C MET A 172 4.54 9.00 -20.92
N ASP A 173 4.27 7.69 -21.12
CA ASP A 173 5.07 6.82 -22.00
C ASP A 173 5.16 7.40 -23.42
N LEU A 174 4.04 7.89 -23.96
CA LEU A 174 4.00 8.48 -25.29
C LEU A 174 4.71 9.84 -25.38
N LEU A 175 4.68 10.64 -24.31
CA LEU A 175 5.40 11.93 -24.25
C LEU A 175 6.92 11.77 -24.18
N LEU A 176 7.41 10.65 -23.67
CA LEU A 176 8.83 10.32 -23.50
C LEU A 176 9.45 9.64 -24.71
N ALA A 177 8.86 9.74 -25.89
CA ALA A 177 9.16 8.97 -27.09
C ALA A 177 10.65 8.59 -27.31
N ASP A 178 11.59 9.47 -26.96
CA ASP A 178 13.03 9.34 -27.19
C ASP A 178 13.84 8.89 -25.95
N ASP A 179 13.21 8.76 -24.75
CA ASP A 179 13.89 8.34 -23.52
C ASP A 179 13.48 6.91 -23.12
N GLU A 180 14.17 5.93 -23.69
CA GLU A 180 13.88 4.51 -23.44
C GLU A 180 14.03 4.10 -21.97
N VAL A 181 14.92 4.75 -21.20
CA VAL A 181 15.16 4.42 -19.78
C VAL A 181 13.95 4.81 -18.95
N GLN A 182 13.49 6.05 -19.08
CA GLN A 182 12.32 6.53 -18.37
C GLN A 182 11.04 5.81 -18.84
N ARG A 183 10.92 5.54 -20.13
CA ARG A 183 9.81 4.76 -20.69
C ARG A 183 9.73 3.36 -20.08
N LEU A 184 10.87 2.69 -19.91
CA LEU A 184 10.90 1.36 -19.29
C LEU A 184 10.31 1.38 -17.88
N GLU A 185 10.71 2.34 -17.06
CA GLU A 185 10.18 2.52 -15.70
C GLU A 185 8.67 2.79 -15.70
N ILE A 186 8.20 3.66 -16.61
CA ILE A 186 6.77 3.97 -16.74
C ILE A 186 5.98 2.77 -17.23
N GLN A 187 6.47 2.00 -18.20
CA GLN A 187 5.81 0.80 -18.70
C GLN A 187 5.70 -0.29 -17.63
N GLU A 188 6.74 -0.45 -16.80
CA GLU A 188 6.68 -1.35 -15.65
C GLU A 188 5.61 -0.90 -14.64
N LEU A 189 5.58 0.39 -14.28
CA LEU A 189 4.59 0.94 -13.36
C LEU A 189 3.17 0.84 -13.91
N LEU A 190 2.98 1.12 -15.20
CA LEU A 190 1.70 1.01 -15.90
C LEU A 190 1.15 -0.42 -15.83
N VAL A 191 1.98 -1.40 -16.20
CA VAL A 191 1.55 -2.80 -16.16
C VAL A 191 1.32 -3.28 -14.72
N GLN A 192 2.12 -2.85 -13.75
CA GLN A 192 1.90 -3.15 -12.32
C GLN A 192 0.59 -2.54 -11.81
N THR A 193 0.28 -1.30 -12.19
CA THR A 193 -0.98 -0.62 -11.85
C THR A 193 -2.17 -1.40 -12.40
N LEU A 194 -2.16 -1.76 -13.68
CA LEU A 194 -3.21 -2.57 -14.28
C LEU A 194 -3.28 -3.98 -13.68
N ALA A 195 -2.15 -4.63 -13.38
CA ALA A 195 -2.12 -5.94 -12.75
C ALA A 195 -2.72 -5.95 -11.34
N SER A 196 -2.81 -4.80 -10.68
CA SER A 196 -3.48 -4.64 -9.39
C SER A 196 -5.02 -4.65 -9.51
N MET A 197 -5.57 -4.44 -10.70
CA MET A 197 -7.01 -4.60 -10.98
C MET A 197 -7.40 -6.09 -10.97
N THR A 198 -8.68 -6.36 -10.76
CA THR A 198 -9.22 -7.71 -10.86
C THR A 198 -9.20 -8.23 -12.30
N ASP A 199 -9.14 -9.55 -12.47
CA ASP A 199 -9.16 -10.17 -13.80
C ASP A 199 -10.47 -9.86 -14.53
N THR A 200 -11.58 -9.84 -13.80
CA THR A 200 -12.92 -9.46 -14.32
C THR A 200 -12.93 -8.00 -14.80
N ALA A 201 -12.39 -7.06 -14.02
CA ALA A 201 -12.32 -5.65 -14.41
C ALA A 201 -11.45 -5.45 -15.66
N LEU A 202 -10.27 -6.08 -15.70
CA LEU A 202 -9.40 -6.04 -16.88
C LEU A 202 -10.10 -6.55 -18.14
N GLN A 203 -10.86 -7.64 -18.02
CA GLN A 203 -11.55 -8.23 -19.17
C GLN A 203 -12.73 -7.37 -19.63
N LEU A 204 -13.57 -6.87 -18.72
CA LEU A 204 -14.77 -6.11 -19.06
C LEU A 204 -14.44 -4.73 -19.62
N LEU A 205 -13.35 -4.11 -19.15
CA LEU A 205 -12.97 -2.75 -19.52
C LEU A 205 -11.93 -2.68 -20.64
N GLN A 206 -11.43 -3.84 -21.13
CA GLN A 206 -10.40 -3.91 -22.17
C GLN A 206 -10.92 -3.42 -23.51
N PRO A 207 -10.38 -2.34 -24.11
CA PRO A 207 -10.67 -1.94 -25.46
C PRO A 207 -10.13 -2.95 -26.48
N PRO A 208 -10.81 -3.14 -27.63
CA PRO A 208 -10.31 -4.04 -28.67
C PRO A 208 -9.03 -3.51 -29.35
N PRO A 209 -8.23 -4.37 -30.00
CA PRO A 209 -7.14 -3.93 -30.86
C PRO A 209 -7.64 -2.94 -31.95
N PRO A 210 -6.84 -1.95 -32.34
CA PRO A 210 -5.43 -1.72 -32.03
C PRO A 210 -5.15 -0.82 -30.81
N SER A 211 -6.10 -0.66 -29.89
CA SER A 211 -5.97 0.23 -28.73
C SER A 211 -4.70 -0.04 -27.91
N ASN A 212 -3.85 0.97 -27.70
CA ASN A 212 -2.67 0.86 -26.83
C ASN A 212 -3.08 0.42 -25.40
N MET A 213 -4.13 1.05 -24.83
CA MET A 213 -4.61 0.65 -23.51
C MET A 213 -5.12 -0.79 -23.48
N GLY A 214 -5.78 -1.24 -24.55
CA GLY A 214 -6.19 -2.65 -24.69
C GLY A 214 -5.01 -3.60 -24.69
N GLY A 215 -3.90 -3.22 -25.35
CA GLY A 215 -2.65 -3.97 -25.36
C GLY A 215 -1.98 -4.04 -23.99
N TRP A 216 -1.92 -2.91 -23.27
CA TRP A 216 -1.41 -2.87 -21.89
C TRP A 216 -2.23 -3.72 -20.92
N MET A 217 -3.57 -3.67 -21.02
CA MET A 217 -4.47 -4.48 -20.19
C MET A 217 -4.28 -5.98 -20.47
N GLU A 218 -4.07 -6.37 -21.72
CA GLU A 218 -3.77 -7.76 -22.08
C GLU A 218 -2.41 -8.19 -21.56
N LEU A 219 -1.36 -7.34 -21.66
CA LEU A 219 -0.06 -7.61 -21.05
C LEU A 219 -0.15 -7.77 -19.53
N ALA A 220 -0.92 -6.93 -18.85
CA ALA A 220 -1.15 -7.06 -17.42
C ALA A 220 -1.80 -8.41 -17.06
N ARG A 221 -2.76 -8.88 -17.85
CA ARG A 221 -3.36 -10.21 -17.70
C ARG A 221 -2.34 -11.33 -17.92
N LEU A 222 -1.51 -11.23 -18.95
CA LEU A 222 -0.45 -12.21 -19.21
C LEU A 222 0.56 -12.26 -18.06
N VAL A 223 0.95 -11.10 -17.51
CA VAL A 223 1.84 -11.02 -16.34
C VAL A 223 1.22 -11.69 -15.11
N LYS A 224 -0.08 -11.50 -14.89
CA LYS A 224 -0.81 -12.18 -13.79
C LYS A 224 -0.89 -13.69 -14.01
N GLN A 225 -1.11 -14.14 -15.23
CA GLN A 225 -1.18 -15.57 -15.59
C GLN A 225 0.19 -16.24 -15.56
N GLN A 226 1.25 -15.53 -15.87
CA GLN A 226 2.63 -16.04 -15.87
C GLN A 226 3.06 -16.58 -14.50
N ILE A 227 2.59 -15.96 -13.40
CA ILE A 227 2.84 -16.49 -12.06
C ILE A 227 2.32 -17.93 -11.95
N ALA A 228 1.24 -18.25 -12.66
CA ALA A 228 0.63 -19.57 -12.70
C ALA A 228 1.19 -20.50 -13.79
N GLN A 229 1.69 -19.96 -14.93
CA GLN A 229 2.09 -20.76 -16.10
C GLN A 229 3.28 -20.12 -16.85
N PRO A 230 4.52 -20.22 -16.35
CA PRO A 230 5.69 -19.57 -16.98
C PRO A 230 6.01 -20.06 -18.39
N ALA A 231 5.68 -21.33 -18.71
CA ALA A 231 6.10 -21.99 -19.96
C ALA A 231 5.45 -21.41 -21.21
N ASP A 232 4.27 -20.83 -21.11
CA ASP A 232 3.49 -20.37 -22.27
C ASP A 232 3.66 -18.88 -22.55
N LEU A 233 4.40 -18.15 -21.71
CA LEU A 233 4.50 -16.69 -21.82
C LEU A 233 5.13 -16.24 -23.13
N ALA A 234 6.21 -16.88 -23.58
CA ALA A 234 6.87 -16.49 -24.84
C ALA A 234 5.92 -16.61 -26.04
N THR A 235 5.15 -17.70 -26.10
CA THR A 235 4.13 -17.91 -27.13
C THR A 235 2.99 -16.90 -27.01
N ALA A 236 2.54 -16.62 -25.77
CA ALA A 236 1.49 -15.64 -25.54
C ALA A 236 1.92 -14.21 -25.90
N LEU A 237 3.17 -13.82 -25.60
CA LEU A 237 3.74 -12.54 -26.02
C LEU A 237 3.89 -12.43 -27.55
N ALA A 238 4.26 -13.49 -28.23
CA ALA A 238 4.30 -13.51 -29.69
C ALA A 238 2.89 -13.28 -30.27
N THR A 239 1.89 -14.00 -29.80
CA THR A 239 0.48 -13.84 -30.22
C THR A 239 -0.04 -12.43 -29.89
N TRP A 240 0.31 -11.90 -28.71
CA TRP A 240 -0.02 -10.53 -28.33
C TRP A 240 0.60 -9.53 -29.32
N ARG A 241 1.87 -9.70 -29.71
CA ARG A 241 2.56 -8.82 -30.64
C ARG A 241 1.93 -8.84 -32.05
N GLU A 242 1.42 -9.99 -32.49
CA GLU A 242 0.69 -10.08 -33.76
C GLU A 242 -0.63 -9.29 -33.72
N ARG A 243 -1.33 -9.31 -32.58
CA ARG A 243 -2.60 -8.58 -32.39
C ARG A 243 -2.44 -7.08 -32.20
N PHE A 244 -1.30 -6.66 -31.63
CA PHE A 244 -0.95 -5.28 -31.30
C PHE A 244 0.40 -4.91 -31.93
N SER A 245 0.50 -5.00 -33.27
CA SER A 245 1.75 -4.83 -34.03
C SER A 245 2.44 -3.48 -33.79
N ASP A 246 1.65 -2.40 -33.68
CA ASP A 246 2.13 -1.03 -33.54
C ASP A 246 2.14 -0.54 -32.07
N HIS A 247 2.04 -1.46 -31.11
CA HIS A 247 1.99 -1.12 -29.70
C HIS A 247 3.32 -0.53 -29.19
N PRO A 248 3.30 0.53 -28.35
CA PRO A 248 4.49 1.26 -27.90
C PRO A 248 5.37 0.50 -26.89
N ALA A 249 4.99 -0.71 -26.46
CA ALA A 249 5.76 -1.49 -25.50
C ALA A 249 7.19 -1.74 -25.99
N LEU A 250 8.17 -1.37 -25.18
CA LEU A 250 9.59 -1.54 -25.46
C LEU A 250 9.99 -3.02 -25.52
N GLN A 251 10.90 -3.34 -26.42
CA GLN A 251 11.43 -4.71 -26.52
C GLN A 251 12.17 -5.12 -25.25
N ALA A 252 12.89 -4.18 -24.62
CA ALA A 252 13.54 -4.40 -23.33
C ALA A 252 12.54 -4.75 -22.23
N PHE A 253 11.37 -4.07 -22.19
CA PHE A 253 10.30 -4.40 -21.25
C PHE A 253 9.75 -5.81 -21.47
N LEU A 254 9.43 -6.18 -22.71
CA LEU A 254 8.93 -7.53 -23.03
C LEU A 254 9.96 -8.61 -22.71
N ALA A 255 11.26 -8.35 -22.96
CA ALA A 255 12.35 -9.25 -22.60
C ALA A 255 12.46 -9.45 -21.08
N SER A 256 12.32 -8.37 -20.29
CA SER A 256 12.36 -8.44 -18.81
C SER A 256 11.26 -9.34 -18.23
N LEU A 257 10.13 -9.45 -18.92
CA LEU A 257 9.06 -10.37 -18.52
C LEU A 257 9.47 -11.84 -18.67
N LEU A 258 10.30 -12.15 -19.66
CA LEU A 258 10.77 -13.52 -19.96
C LEU A 258 11.94 -13.93 -19.06
N GLU A 259 12.72 -12.98 -18.53
CA GLU A 259 13.88 -13.26 -17.66
C GLU A 259 13.49 -13.71 -16.25
N ARG A 260 12.22 -13.70 -15.91
CA ARG A 260 11.72 -14.11 -14.60
C ARG A 260 11.97 -15.61 -14.39
N ARG A 261 12.81 -15.93 -13.40
CA ARG A 261 13.10 -17.32 -13.05
C ARG A 261 11.89 -17.95 -12.40
N GLY A 262 11.24 -18.88 -13.10
CA GLY A 262 10.19 -19.73 -12.53
C GLY A 262 10.74 -20.81 -11.60
N LEU A 263 9.85 -21.52 -10.90
CA LEU A 263 10.18 -22.75 -10.19
C LEU A 263 10.47 -23.86 -11.23
N SER A 264 11.34 -24.81 -10.87
CA SER A 264 11.69 -25.94 -11.72
C SER A 264 11.38 -27.28 -11.04
N SER A 265 11.28 -28.34 -11.81
CA SER A 265 11.06 -29.71 -11.30
C SER A 265 12.23 -30.23 -10.44
N SER A 266 13.40 -29.61 -10.52
CA SER A 266 14.54 -29.91 -9.66
C SER A 266 14.45 -29.26 -8.29
N ASP A 267 13.59 -28.24 -8.12
CA ASP A 267 13.45 -27.54 -6.86
C ASP A 267 12.72 -28.43 -5.84
N HIS A 268 13.23 -28.47 -4.61
CA HIS A 268 12.59 -29.19 -3.49
C HIS A 268 12.08 -28.18 -2.46
N ILE A 269 10.76 -28.17 -2.29
CA ILE A 269 10.05 -27.30 -1.34
C ILE A 269 9.56 -28.11 -0.16
N ALA A 270 9.95 -27.72 1.04
CA ALA A 270 9.46 -28.30 2.29
C ALA A 270 8.24 -27.51 2.79
N ILE A 271 7.16 -28.19 3.13
CA ILE A 271 5.93 -27.58 3.63
C ILE A 271 5.72 -27.97 5.08
N LEU A 272 5.93 -27.03 6.00
CA LEU A 272 5.81 -27.19 7.43
C LEU A 272 4.42 -26.73 7.89
N LEU A 273 3.46 -27.65 7.94
CA LEU A 273 2.08 -27.35 8.34
C LEU A 273 1.61 -28.30 9.45
N PRO A 274 0.80 -27.80 10.42
CA PRO A 274 0.24 -28.67 11.46
C PRO A 274 -0.79 -29.63 10.85
N GLN A 275 -0.62 -30.95 11.15
CA GLN A 275 -1.50 -32.02 10.70
C GLN A 275 -2.54 -32.36 11.78
N SER A 276 -2.37 -31.88 13.00
CA SER A 276 -3.24 -32.11 14.15
C SER A 276 -3.44 -30.83 14.98
N GLY A 277 -4.27 -30.89 16.02
CA GLY A 277 -4.52 -29.80 16.95
C GLY A 277 -5.40 -28.69 16.39
N PRO A 278 -5.44 -27.51 17.05
CA PRO A 278 -6.39 -26.43 16.75
C PRO A 278 -6.19 -25.78 15.38
N TYR A 279 -4.99 -25.86 14.84
CA TYR A 279 -4.64 -25.25 13.53
C TYR A 279 -4.83 -26.20 12.34
N LYS A 280 -5.26 -27.46 12.55
CA LYS A 280 -5.41 -28.46 11.49
C LYS A 280 -6.28 -27.97 10.33
N ASN A 281 -7.47 -27.43 10.61
CA ASN A 281 -8.41 -27.00 9.56
C ASN A 281 -7.88 -25.79 8.79
N VAL A 282 -7.24 -24.85 9.48
CA VAL A 282 -6.57 -23.68 8.88
C VAL A 282 -5.44 -24.14 7.96
N ALA A 283 -4.57 -25.03 8.45
CA ALA A 283 -3.47 -25.62 7.69
C ALA A 283 -3.95 -26.41 6.46
N THR A 284 -5.07 -27.14 6.60
CA THR A 284 -5.68 -27.85 5.48
C THR A 284 -6.13 -26.89 4.38
N ALA A 285 -6.78 -25.77 4.73
CA ALA A 285 -7.23 -24.79 3.75
C ALA A 285 -6.04 -24.13 3.01
N VAL A 286 -5.00 -23.75 3.74
CA VAL A 286 -3.76 -23.21 3.13
C VAL A 286 -3.08 -24.24 2.24
N ARG A 287 -2.93 -25.48 2.72
CA ARG A 287 -2.34 -26.57 1.92
C ARG A 287 -3.11 -26.81 0.64
N ASP A 288 -4.43 -26.87 0.71
CA ASP A 288 -5.27 -27.19 -0.44
C ASP A 288 -5.23 -26.05 -1.48
N GLY A 289 -5.19 -24.78 -1.04
CA GLY A 289 -4.95 -23.62 -1.91
C GLY A 289 -3.57 -23.68 -2.56
N PHE A 290 -2.53 -23.98 -1.80
CA PHE A 290 -1.17 -24.16 -2.29
C PHE A 290 -1.10 -25.29 -3.35
N MET A 291 -1.71 -26.41 -3.07
CA MET A 291 -1.77 -27.54 -3.99
C MET A 291 -2.54 -27.22 -5.26
N ALA A 292 -3.62 -26.42 -5.17
CA ALA A 292 -4.36 -25.98 -6.36
C ALA A 292 -3.47 -25.18 -7.30
N ALA A 293 -2.67 -24.24 -6.79
CA ALA A 293 -1.70 -23.49 -7.57
C ALA A 293 -0.58 -24.40 -8.13
N TRP A 294 -0.05 -25.31 -7.32
CA TRP A 294 0.96 -26.27 -7.76
C TRP A 294 0.46 -27.16 -8.89
N TYR A 295 -0.79 -27.62 -8.86
CA TYR A 295 -1.38 -28.43 -9.95
C TYR A 295 -1.59 -27.67 -11.25
N GLN A 296 -1.65 -26.33 -11.23
CA GLN A 296 -1.74 -25.51 -12.42
C GLN A 296 -0.45 -25.53 -13.25
N HIS A 297 0.71 -25.74 -12.63
CA HIS A 297 1.97 -25.85 -13.34
C HIS A 297 2.02 -27.15 -14.17
N PRO A 298 2.55 -27.10 -15.41
CA PRO A 298 2.86 -28.30 -16.18
C PRO A 298 3.79 -29.22 -15.40
N LEU A 299 3.64 -30.53 -15.57
CA LEU A 299 4.36 -31.53 -14.79
C LEU A 299 5.89 -31.36 -14.84
N GLU A 300 6.40 -30.95 -15.99
CA GLU A 300 7.84 -30.72 -16.24
C GLU A 300 8.44 -29.54 -15.42
N TYR A 301 7.62 -28.61 -14.96
CA TYR A 301 8.03 -27.45 -14.15
C TYR A 301 7.60 -27.53 -12.70
N ARG A 302 6.90 -28.62 -12.29
CA ARG A 302 6.43 -28.75 -10.91
C ARG A 302 7.57 -29.10 -9.96
N PRO A 303 7.84 -28.26 -8.94
CA PRO A 303 8.82 -28.58 -7.92
C PRO A 303 8.37 -29.79 -7.09
N GLN A 304 9.35 -30.49 -6.50
CA GLN A 304 9.08 -31.57 -5.58
C GLN A 304 8.59 -30.99 -4.25
N LEU A 305 7.48 -31.57 -3.72
CA LEU A 305 6.92 -31.14 -2.45
C LEU A 305 7.12 -32.24 -1.39
N ARG A 306 7.56 -31.85 -0.19
CA ARG A 306 7.56 -32.71 0.99
C ARG A 306 6.87 -32.03 2.16
N PHE A 307 5.99 -32.77 2.82
CA PHE A 307 5.18 -32.29 3.92
C PHE A 307 5.77 -32.75 5.25
N TYR A 308 5.91 -31.82 6.17
CA TYR A 308 6.42 -32.04 7.52
C TYR A 308 5.37 -31.57 8.53
N ASP A 309 5.13 -32.38 9.57
CA ASP A 309 4.19 -32.01 10.61
C ASP A 309 4.82 -30.99 11.58
N SER A 310 4.24 -29.82 11.65
CA SER A 310 4.62 -28.74 12.59
C SER A 310 3.57 -28.52 13.68
N SER A 311 2.83 -29.59 14.07
CA SER A 311 1.78 -29.49 15.10
C SER A 311 2.35 -29.16 16.48
N LYS A 312 3.58 -29.59 16.77
CA LYS A 312 4.25 -29.37 18.04
C LYS A 312 5.26 -28.25 17.96
N LEU A 313 5.09 -27.24 18.81
CA LEU A 313 5.95 -26.06 18.84
C LEU A 313 7.42 -26.41 19.14
N GLU A 314 7.64 -27.30 20.10
CA GLU A 314 8.96 -27.76 20.53
C GLU A 314 9.77 -28.46 19.42
N ASP A 315 9.09 -29.01 18.42
CA ASP A 315 9.73 -29.69 17.30
C ASP A 315 10.08 -28.76 16.13
N THR A 316 9.71 -27.48 16.17
CA THR A 316 9.82 -26.54 15.03
C THR A 316 11.23 -26.48 14.45
N LEU A 317 12.25 -26.24 15.28
CA LEU A 317 13.64 -26.12 14.81
C LEU A 317 14.18 -27.45 14.27
N ARG A 318 13.84 -28.55 14.93
CA ARG A 318 14.21 -29.90 14.49
C ARG A 318 13.58 -30.23 13.14
N THR A 319 12.30 -29.92 12.96
CA THR A 319 11.57 -30.16 11.71
C THR A 319 12.15 -29.33 10.57
N TYR A 320 12.50 -28.07 10.84
CA TYR A 320 13.19 -27.21 9.88
C TYR A 320 14.54 -27.79 9.47
N GLN A 321 15.39 -28.16 10.43
CA GLN A 321 16.70 -28.78 10.17
C GLN A 321 16.56 -30.09 9.39
N GLN A 322 15.60 -30.93 9.73
CA GLN A 322 15.31 -32.16 9.01
C GLN A 322 14.96 -31.89 7.54
N ALA A 323 14.14 -30.87 7.27
CA ALA A 323 13.81 -30.48 5.90
C ALA A 323 15.05 -30.09 5.10
N LEU A 324 15.96 -29.32 5.70
CA LEU A 324 17.22 -28.92 5.05
C LEU A 324 18.14 -30.12 4.78
N LEU A 325 18.30 -31.01 5.75
CA LEU A 325 19.10 -32.25 5.58
C LEU A 325 18.54 -33.16 4.47
N GLN A 326 17.26 -33.07 4.20
CA GLN A 326 16.60 -33.79 3.11
C GLN A 326 16.60 -33.04 1.78
N GLY A 327 17.36 -31.94 1.69
CA GLY A 327 17.62 -31.21 0.46
C GLY A 327 16.60 -30.13 0.13
N ALA A 328 15.84 -29.63 1.11
CA ALA A 328 14.94 -28.51 0.87
C ALA A 328 15.72 -27.24 0.50
N GLN A 329 15.36 -26.64 -0.61
CA GLN A 329 15.92 -25.37 -1.12
C GLN A 329 15.04 -24.18 -0.71
N MET A 330 13.82 -24.43 -0.27
CA MET A 330 12.86 -23.46 0.21
C MET A 330 11.90 -24.09 1.20
N VAL A 331 11.47 -23.32 2.19
CA VAL A 331 10.56 -23.79 3.24
C VAL A 331 9.31 -22.91 3.26
N VAL A 332 8.13 -23.51 3.29
CA VAL A 332 6.83 -22.85 3.44
C VAL A 332 6.22 -23.24 4.79
N GLY A 333 5.84 -22.24 5.58
CA GLY A 333 5.48 -22.43 6.98
C GLY A 333 6.64 -22.04 7.91
N PRO A 334 6.46 -22.14 9.22
CA PRO A 334 5.29 -22.62 9.94
C PRO A 334 4.11 -21.62 9.97
N LEU A 335 2.95 -22.10 10.44
CA LEU A 335 1.73 -21.29 10.59
C LEU A 335 1.59 -20.69 12.01
N ASN A 336 2.20 -21.31 13.02
CA ASN A 336 2.12 -20.86 14.41
C ASN A 336 3.05 -19.66 14.64
N LYS A 337 2.52 -18.53 15.20
CA LYS A 337 3.30 -17.31 15.49
C LYS A 337 4.53 -17.57 16.36
N ASN A 338 4.40 -18.41 17.39
CA ASN A 338 5.52 -18.72 18.27
C ASN A 338 6.62 -19.51 17.52
N ALA A 339 6.23 -20.40 16.61
CA ALA A 339 7.17 -21.11 15.75
C ALA A 339 7.89 -20.17 14.77
N VAL A 340 7.19 -19.19 14.21
CA VAL A 340 7.82 -18.13 13.39
C VAL A 340 8.82 -17.33 14.23
N ASN A 341 8.44 -16.95 15.45
CA ASN A 341 9.33 -16.21 16.36
C ASN A 341 10.59 -17.01 16.71
N MET A 342 10.48 -18.33 16.92
CA MET A 342 11.65 -19.20 17.15
C MET A 342 12.61 -19.21 15.94
N LEU A 343 12.08 -19.23 14.72
CA LEU A 343 12.89 -19.18 13.50
C LEU A 343 13.55 -17.79 13.33
N LEU A 344 12.86 -16.69 13.65
CA LEU A 344 13.43 -15.32 13.58
C LEU A 344 14.61 -15.12 14.53
N GLN A 345 14.68 -15.91 15.62
CA GLN A 345 15.78 -15.83 16.60
C GLN A 345 17.01 -16.68 16.22
N MET A 346 16.97 -17.40 15.09
CA MET A 346 18.14 -18.14 14.61
C MET A 346 19.22 -17.15 14.11
N GLU A 347 20.48 -17.41 14.45
CA GLU A 347 21.60 -16.59 13.96
C GLU A 347 21.82 -16.73 12.46
N THR A 348 21.62 -17.93 11.93
CA THR A 348 21.82 -18.24 10.51
C THR A 348 20.71 -19.10 9.96
N MET A 349 20.23 -18.76 8.79
CA MET A 349 19.22 -19.51 8.04
C MET A 349 19.75 -19.73 6.62
N GLN A 350 19.96 -20.99 6.24
CA GLN A 350 20.63 -21.35 4.98
C GLN A 350 19.71 -21.18 3.76
N GLN A 351 18.42 -21.46 3.93
CA GLN A 351 17.44 -21.44 2.86
C GLN A 351 16.32 -20.46 3.16
N PRO A 352 15.71 -19.84 2.14
CA PRO A 352 14.59 -18.93 2.32
C PRO A 352 13.37 -19.66 2.93
N VAL A 353 12.74 -19.00 3.90
CA VAL A 353 11.53 -19.45 4.58
C VAL A 353 10.40 -18.46 4.32
N LEU A 354 9.29 -18.94 3.78
CA LEU A 354 8.04 -18.20 3.74
C LEU A 354 7.16 -18.65 4.92
N ALA A 355 7.28 -17.97 6.04
CA ALA A 355 6.43 -18.19 7.21
C ALA A 355 4.99 -17.76 6.90
N LEU A 356 4.01 -18.55 7.31
CA LEU A 356 2.59 -18.34 7.02
C LEU A 356 1.86 -17.60 8.16
N ASN A 357 2.58 -16.75 8.84
CA ASN A 357 2.07 -15.81 9.85
C ASN A 357 3.05 -14.66 10.03
N GLN A 358 2.60 -13.62 10.73
CA GLN A 358 3.43 -12.48 11.12
C GLN A 358 3.52 -12.42 12.65
N VAL A 359 4.72 -12.14 13.17
CA VAL A 359 4.91 -11.92 14.61
C VAL A 359 4.44 -10.51 15.00
N GLU A 360 4.16 -10.31 16.30
CA GLU A 360 3.64 -9.03 16.79
C GLU A 360 4.70 -7.93 16.78
N ASP A 361 5.95 -8.27 17.13
CA ASP A 361 7.06 -7.33 17.03
C ASP A 361 7.41 -7.06 15.56
N LYS A 362 7.06 -5.86 15.11
CA LYS A 362 7.28 -5.42 13.73
C LYS A 362 8.75 -5.16 13.39
N THR A 363 9.65 -5.16 14.37
CA THR A 363 11.08 -4.88 14.18
C THR A 363 11.95 -6.14 14.01
N LEU A 364 11.41 -7.30 14.36
CA LEU A 364 12.12 -8.57 14.21
C LEU A 364 12.29 -8.92 12.73
N TYR A 365 13.52 -9.15 12.34
CA TYR A 365 13.93 -9.36 10.96
C TYR A 365 15.02 -10.44 10.84
N HIS A 366 14.90 -11.27 9.81
CA HIS A 366 15.97 -12.15 9.33
C HIS A 366 15.99 -12.11 7.79
N PRO A 367 17.16 -11.98 7.13
CA PRO A 367 17.23 -11.78 5.67
C PRO A 367 16.61 -12.92 4.84
N ASN A 368 16.61 -14.15 5.34
CA ASN A 368 16.06 -15.32 4.66
C ASN A 368 14.69 -15.75 5.21
N LEU A 369 14.02 -14.94 6.04
CA LEU A 369 12.68 -15.24 6.51
C LEU A 369 11.71 -14.15 6.05
N PHE A 370 10.71 -14.58 5.29
CA PHE A 370 9.60 -13.77 4.80
C PHE A 370 8.34 -14.12 5.59
N GLN A 371 7.62 -13.11 6.05
CA GLN A 371 6.42 -13.31 6.86
C GLN A 371 5.18 -12.97 6.03
N PHE A 372 4.32 -13.93 5.78
CA PHE A 372 3.06 -13.75 5.07
C PHE A 372 1.89 -14.13 5.97
N GLY A 373 0.98 -13.18 6.23
CA GLY A 373 -0.19 -13.38 7.06
C GLY A 373 -1.40 -12.60 6.55
N LEU A 374 -2.59 -12.97 7.05
CA LEU A 374 -3.82 -12.23 6.83
C LEU A 374 -4.06 -11.30 8.02
N ALA A 375 -3.14 -10.35 8.24
CA ALA A 375 -3.15 -9.46 9.40
C ALA A 375 -4.36 -8.49 9.35
N PRO A 376 -5.28 -8.54 10.32
CA PRO A 376 -6.39 -7.58 10.39
C PRO A 376 -5.92 -6.17 10.76
N GLU A 377 -4.73 -6.06 11.30
CA GLU A 377 -4.05 -4.81 11.59
C GLU A 377 -3.79 -3.99 10.31
N ASP A 378 -3.31 -4.65 9.24
CA ASP A 378 -3.10 -4.01 7.93
C ASP A 378 -4.44 -3.53 7.33
N GLU A 379 -5.53 -4.26 7.56
CA GLU A 379 -6.86 -3.86 7.12
C GLU A 379 -7.35 -2.59 7.83
N ALA A 380 -7.08 -2.48 9.13
CA ALA A 380 -7.43 -1.30 9.92
C ALA A 380 -6.64 -0.05 9.46
N GLU A 381 -5.36 -0.21 9.11
CA GLU A 381 -4.54 0.86 8.55
C GLU A 381 -5.10 1.34 7.20
N GLN A 382 -5.48 0.43 6.29
CA GLN A 382 -6.09 0.76 5.00
C GLN A 382 -7.43 1.48 5.14
N ILE A 383 -8.23 1.11 6.15
CA ILE A 383 -9.48 1.80 6.45
C ILE A 383 -9.24 3.24 6.91
N ALA A 384 -8.25 3.46 7.77
CA ALA A 384 -7.87 4.80 8.20
C ALA A 384 -7.40 5.66 7.00
N GLU A 385 -6.59 5.08 6.10
CA GLU A 385 -6.13 5.76 4.89
C GLU A 385 -7.30 6.13 3.97
N ARG A 386 -8.24 5.23 3.74
CA ARG A 386 -9.41 5.50 2.90
C ARG A 386 -10.29 6.60 3.49
N ALA A 387 -10.60 6.52 4.77
CA ALA A 387 -11.42 7.53 5.44
C ALA A 387 -10.76 8.91 5.37
N TRP A 388 -9.43 8.97 5.51
CA TRP A 388 -8.66 10.21 5.37
C TRP A 388 -8.74 10.78 3.95
N LEU A 389 -8.54 9.95 2.92
CA LEU A 389 -8.63 10.34 1.50
C LEU A 389 -10.04 10.77 1.08
N GLU A 390 -11.07 10.36 1.81
CA GLU A 390 -12.46 10.81 1.63
C GLU A 390 -12.77 12.10 2.42
N GLY A 391 -11.76 12.74 3.03
CA GLY A 391 -11.87 14.03 3.71
C GLY A 391 -12.39 13.96 5.15
N HIS A 392 -12.53 12.76 5.74
CA HIS A 392 -12.94 12.61 7.13
C HIS A 392 -11.84 13.02 8.10
N GLN A 393 -12.21 13.60 9.23
CA GLN A 393 -11.27 14.05 10.27
C GLN A 393 -11.60 13.51 11.67
N GLN A 394 -12.87 13.14 11.92
CA GLN A 394 -13.40 12.81 13.25
C GLN A 394 -13.98 11.39 13.28
N ALA A 395 -13.26 10.45 13.87
CA ALA A 395 -13.63 9.05 13.94
C ALA A 395 -14.31 8.64 15.25
N LEU A 396 -15.28 7.72 15.16
CA LEU A 396 -15.76 6.91 16.28
C LEU A 396 -15.28 5.47 16.09
N ILE A 397 -14.88 4.79 17.17
CA ILE A 397 -14.39 3.41 17.14
C ILE A 397 -15.31 2.51 17.96
N LEU A 398 -15.81 1.44 17.35
CA LEU A 398 -16.62 0.41 18.01
C LEU A 398 -16.07 -0.99 17.69
N THR A 399 -15.50 -1.65 18.70
CA THR A 399 -14.85 -2.96 18.54
C THR A 399 -15.35 -3.95 19.61
N PRO A 400 -15.22 -5.27 19.39
CA PRO A 400 -15.51 -6.23 20.44
C PRO A 400 -14.47 -6.15 21.56
N ALA A 401 -14.89 -6.44 22.78
CA ALA A 401 -13.97 -6.58 23.91
C ALA A 401 -13.03 -7.76 23.70
N GLY A 402 -11.77 -7.59 24.12
CA GLY A 402 -10.72 -8.61 24.05
C GLY A 402 -9.64 -8.35 23.00
N GLY A 403 -8.56 -9.10 23.07
CA GLY A 403 -7.30 -8.82 22.39
C GLY A 403 -7.38 -8.64 20.86
N TRP A 404 -8.36 -9.27 20.18
CA TRP A 404 -8.58 -9.04 18.76
C TRP A 404 -9.13 -7.63 18.49
N GLY A 405 -10.14 -7.22 19.25
CA GLY A 405 -10.72 -5.86 19.12
C GLY A 405 -9.72 -4.79 19.51
N ASP A 406 -8.93 -5.03 20.57
CA ASP A 406 -7.92 -4.09 21.06
C ASP A 406 -6.84 -3.82 20.02
N ARG A 407 -6.29 -4.87 19.39
CA ARG A 407 -5.24 -4.72 18.36
C ARG A 407 -5.74 -3.97 17.12
N ILE A 408 -6.95 -4.29 16.65
CA ILE A 408 -7.55 -3.61 15.49
C ILE A 408 -7.80 -2.14 15.78
N ALA A 409 -8.39 -1.84 16.95
CA ALA A 409 -8.64 -0.46 17.37
C ALA A 409 -7.35 0.34 17.50
N GLU A 410 -6.31 -0.25 18.08
CA GLU A 410 -5.01 0.40 18.27
C GLU A 410 -4.31 0.70 16.94
N ASN A 411 -4.25 -0.27 15.99
CA ASN A 411 -3.62 -0.03 14.69
C ASN A 411 -4.41 1.01 13.87
N PHE A 412 -5.76 0.98 13.90
CA PHE A 412 -6.57 2.04 13.30
C PHE A 412 -6.24 3.40 13.93
N ARG A 413 -6.26 3.50 15.27
CA ARG A 413 -6.02 4.75 16.01
C ARG A 413 -4.64 5.33 15.71
N LEU A 414 -3.60 4.51 15.74
CA LEU A 414 -2.23 4.94 15.46
C LEU A 414 -2.10 5.48 14.02
N ARG A 415 -2.64 4.75 13.04
CA ARG A 415 -2.60 5.20 11.65
C ARG A 415 -3.42 6.46 11.46
N TRP A 416 -4.64 6.50 12.00
CA TRP A 416 -5.53 7.66 11.94
C TRP A 416 -4.88 8.93 12.49
N GLN A 417 -4.27 8.84 13.68
CA GLN A 417 -3.56 9.95 14.30
C GLN A 417 -2.30 10.37 13.50
N THR A 418 -1.58 9.43 12.92
CA THR A 418 -0.43 9.71 12.04
C THR A 418 -0.84 10.51 10.81
N LEU A 419 -2.04 10.30 10.29
CA LEU A 419 -2.60 11.06 9.17
C LEU A 419 -3.10 12.46 9.59
N GLY A 420 -3.31 12.70 10.90
CA GLY A 420 -3.82 13.96 11.44
C GLY A 420 -5.27 13.88 11.92
N GLY A 421 -5.89 12.71 11.83
CA GLY A 421 -7.27 12.50 12.27
C GLY A 421 -7.42 12.39 13.79
N ALA A 422 -8.59 12.75 14.29
CA ALA A 422 -8.94 12.65 15.71
C ALA A 422 -9.92 11.50 15.97
N VAL A 423 -9.71 10.80 17.09
CA VAL A 423 -10.67 9.83 17.62
C VAL A 423 -11.48 10.51 18.71
N LEU A 424 -12.76 10.73 18.47
CA LEU A 424 -13.66 11.40 19.41
C LEU A 424 -14.10 10.50 20.55
N GLU A 425 -14.34 9.23 20.25
CA GLU A 425 -14.80 8.24 21.22
C GLU A 425 -14.46 6.84 20.76
N GLN A 426 -14.08 5.98 21.70
CA GLN A 426 -13.85 4.55 21.49
C GLN A 426 -14.65 3.76 22.52
N ARG A 427 -15.43 2.78 22.06
CA ARG A 427 -16.20 1.89 22.93
C ARG A 427 -16.03 0.44 22.49
N GLN A 428 -16.14 -0.45 23.46
CA GLN A 428 -16.13 -1.89 23.23
C GLN A 428 -17.52 -2.48 23.51
N TYR A 429 -17.89 -3.45 22.73
CA TYR A 429 -19.09 -4.24 22.96
C TYR A 429 -18.75 -5.67 23.37
N ASN A 430 -19.60 -6.29 24.19
CA ASN A 430 -19.47 -7.69 24.55
C ASN A 430 -20.02 -8.59 23.43
N ALA A 431 -19.15 -9.36 22.76
CA ALA A 431 -19.54 -10.21 21.63
C ALA A 431 -20.44 -11.41 22.05
N SER A 432 -20.59 -11.71 23.34
CA SER A 432 -21.54 -12.72 23.82
C SER A 432 -22.98 -12.21 23.92
N GLU A 433 -23.17 -10.91 23.95
CA GLU A 433 -24.49 -10.27 24.05
C GLU A 433 -25.12 -10.02 22.67
N ASN A 434 -26.43 -9.72 22.67
CA ASN A 434 -27.18 -9.37 21.46
C ASN A 434 -27.76 -7.96 21.51
N ASP A 435 -27.78 -7.32 22.68
CA ASP A 435 -28.16 -5.92 22.86
C ASP A 435 -26.89 -5.08 23.07
N PHE A 436 -26.64 -4.17 22.12
CA PHE A 436 -25.51 -3.28 22.10
C PHE A 436 -25.91 -1.81 22.35
N SER A 437 -27.14 -1.58 22.84
CA SER A 437 -27.67 -0.24 23.08
C SER A 437 -26.78 0.57 24.02
N HIS A 438 -26.23 -0.04 25.08
CA HIS A 438 -25.40 0.67 26.04
C HIS A 438 -24.10 1.22 25.41
N PRO A 439 -23.20 0.41 24.83
CA PRO A 439 -21.99 0.93 24.19
C PRO A 439 -22.28 1.87 23.01
N ILE A 440 -23.35 1.64 22.24
CA ILE A 440 -23.76 2.53 21.14
C ILE A 440 -24.19 3.91 21.67
N ARG A 441 -24.99 3.97 22.73
CA ARG A 441 -25.43 5.24 23.33
C ARG A 441 -24.28 6.04 23.90
N GLN A 442 -23.32 5.37 24.54
CA GLN A 442 -22.09 6.01 25.03
C GLN A 442 -21.24 6.55 23.87
N LEU A 443 -21.02 5.74 22.80
CA LEU A 443 -20.28 6.16 21.62
C LEU A 443 -20.86 7.42 20.98
N LEU A 444 -22.19 7.49 20.92
CA LEU A 444 -22.94 8.57 20.27
C LEU A 444 -23.27 9.75 21.22
N ASN A 445 -22.84 9.72 22.46
CA ASN A 445 -23.12 10.75 23.48
C ASN A 445 -24.63 10.96 23.77
N ILE A 446 -25.45 9.93 23.56
CA ILE A 446 -26.90 10.01 23.75
C ILE A 446 -27.23 10.12 25.24
N ASP A 447 -26.51 9.40 26.11
CA ASP A 447 -26.73 9.41 27.57
C ASP A 447 -26.44 10.79 28.17
N GLU A 448 -25.38 11.46 27.70
CA GLU A 448 -25.07 12.83 28.10
C GLU A 448 -26.09 13.83 27.57
N SER A 449 -26.60 13.65 26.35
CA SER A 449 -27.69 14.46 25.81
C SER A 449 -28.94 14.36 26.71
N GLN A 450 -29.30 13.13 27.11
CA GLN A 450 -30.41 12.91 28.06
C GLN A 450 -30.16 13.52 29.41
N ALA A 451 -28.94 13.41 29.96
CA ALA A 451 -28.57 14.01 31.24
C ALA A 451 -28.66 15.53 31.17
N ARG A 452 -28.21 16.19 30.10
CA ARG A 452 -28.35 17.64 29.90
C ARG A 452 -29.80 18.07 29.82
N ILE A 453 -30.66 17.33 29.15
CA ILE A 453 -32.11 17.63 29.07
C ILE A 453 -32.72 17.54 30.45
N ARG A 454 -32.48 16.48 31.23
CA ARG A 454 -32.98 16.33 32.59
C ARG A 454 -32.50 17.46 33.53
N ALA A 455 -31.24 17.85 33.40
CA ALA A 455 -30.71 18.96 34.18
C ALA A 455 -31.40 20.29 33.86
N LEU A 456 -31.69 20.56 32.58
CA LEU A 456 -32.45 21.72 32.12
C LEU A 456 -33.90 21.68 32.60
N GLU A 457 -34.57 20.55 32.56
CA GLU A 457 -35.93 20.36 33.06
C GLU A 457 -35.99 20.63 34.58
N GLN A 458 -35.01 20.16 35.35
CA GLN A 458 -34.90 20.43 36.78
C GLN A 458 -34.68 21.92 37.05
N LEU A 459 -33.82 22.59 36.29
CA LEU A 459 -33.53 24.02 36.45
C LEU A 459 -34.75 24.88 36.11
N LEU A 460 -35.49 24.52 35.06
CA LEU A 460 -36.64 25.27 34.57
C LEU A 460 -37.96 24.92 35.27
N GLY A 461 -38.00 23.84 36.04
CA GLY A 461 -39.22 23.33 36.69
C GLY A 461 -40.31 22.88 35.70
N LYS A 462 -39.98 22.61 34.43
CA LYS A 462 -40.89 22.24 33.35
C LYS A 462 -40.33 21.09 32.53
N LYS A 463 -41.20 20.18 32.06
CA LYS A 463 -40.85 19.21 31.02
C LYS A 463 -40.60 19.93 29.69
N LEU A 464 -39.49 19.58 29.04
CA LEU A 464 -39.14 20.12 27.75
C LEU A 464 -39.61 19.16 26.66
N GLU A 465 -40.21 19.68 25.59
CA GLU A 465 -40.32 18.93 24.32
C GLU A 465 -38.94 18.86 23.67
N SER A 466 -38.29 17.73 23.78
CA SER A 466 -36.92 17.57 23.33
C SER A 466 -36.71 16.18 22.73
N GLU A 467 -36.01 16.12 21.62
CA GLU A 467 -35.53 14.88 21.04
C GLU A 467 -34.07 14.64 21.44
N PHE A 468 -33.76 13.40 21.77
CA PHE A 468 -32.38 13.01 22.02
C PHE A 468 -31.62 13.07 20.69
N ARG A 469 -30.53 13.79 20.67
CA ARG A 469 -29.66 13.89 19.49
C ARG A 469 -28.34 13.20 19.77
N ARG A 470 -27.89 12.42 18.79
CA ARG A 470 -26.50 11.95 18.77
C ARG A 470 -25.55 13.15 18.63
N ARG A 471 -24.29 12.96 18.98
CA ARG A 471 -23.23 13.91 18.63
C ARG A 471 -23.20 14.16 17.12
N GLN A 472 -22.92 15.40 16.73
CA GLN A 472 -22.92 15.83 15.33
C GLN A 472 -21.52 16.07 14.76
N ASP A 473 -20.50 16.01 15.60
CA ASP A 473 -19.09 16.26 15.31
C ASP A 473 -18.35 15.03 14.74
N ALA A 474 -19.01 13.87 14.66
CA ALA A 474 -18.41 12.65 14.11
C ALA A 474 -18.74 12.49 12.63
N ASP A 475 -17.69 12.17 11.84
CA ASP A 475 -17.79 11.97 10.39
C ASP A 475 -18.17 10.54 10.03
N PHE A 476 -17.63 9.55 10.75
CA PHE A 476 -17.88 8.13 10.47
C PHE A 476 -17.65 7.25 11.71
N ILE A 477 -18.00 5.97 11.56
CA ILE A 477 -17.76 4.92 12.54
C ILE A 477 -16.82 3.87 11.94
N PHE A 478 -15.67 3.62 12.58
CA PHE A 478 -14.87 2.42 12.38
C PHE A 478 -15.43 1.28 13.23
N LEU A 479 -15.95 0.25 12.58
CA LEU A 479 -16.60 -0.90 13.21
C LEU A 479 -15.76 -2.16 12.99
N ALA A 480 -15.34 -2.86 14.05
CA ALA A 480 -14.85 -4.22 13.92
C ALA A 480 -15.89 -5.21 14.44
N ALA A 481 -16.34 -6.10 13.59
CA ALA A 481 -17.33 -7.12 13.94
C ALA A 481 -17.20 -8.37 13.07
N ARG A 482 -17.64 -9.51 13.61
CA ARG A 482 -17.87 -10.73 12.82
C ARG A 482 -19.27 -10.69 12.17
N PRO A 483 -19.56 -11.47 11.12
CA PRO A 483 -20.77 -11.34 10.33
C PRO A 483 -22.07 -11.34 11.15
N GLN A 484 -22.20 -12.28 12.07
CA GLN A 484 -23.38 -12.39 12.94
C GLN A 484 -23.58 -11.13 13.79
N LYS A 485 -22.48 -10.59 14.36
CA LYS A 485 -22.56 -9.39 15.21
C LYS A 485 -22.74 -8.11 14.40
N GLY A 486 -22.14 -8.03 13.23
CA GLY A 486 -22.38 -6.92 12.31
C GLY A 486 -23.84 -6.77 11.92
N ARG A 487 -24.50 -7.89 11.59
CA ARG A 487 -25.94 -7.93 11.28
C ARG A 487 -26.84 -7.48 12.45
N GLN A 488 -26.36 -7.63 13.69
CA GLN A 488 -27.07 -7.16 14.90
C GLN A 488 -26.73 -5.70 15.27
N LEU A 489 -25.47 -5.30 15.11
CA LEU A 489 -24.99 -3.95 15.43
C LEU A 489 -25.55 -2.89 14.48
N ARG A 490 -25.57 -3.17 13.18
CA ARG A 490 -25.99 -2.18 12.17
C ARG A 490 -27.43 -1.68 12.35
N PRO A 491 -28.44 -2.53 12.56
CA PRO A 491 -29.81 -2.07 12.88
C PRO A 491 -29.87 -1.26 14.18
N GLN A 492 -29.12 -1.65 15.23
CA GLN A 492 -29.10 -0.91 16.50
C GLN A 492 -28.43 0.46 16.37
N LEU A 493 -27.32 0.58 15.60
CA LEU A 493 -26.72 1.87 15.27
C LEU A 493 -27.73 2.76 14.53
N ARG A 494 -28.51 2.22 13.60
CA ARG A 494 -29.57 2.98 12.90
C ARG A 494 -30.70 3.38 13.85
N PHE A 495 -31.09 2.51 14.77
CA PHE A 495 -32.10 2.81 15.79
C PHE A 495 -31.65 3.96 16.69
N HIS A 496 -30.38 4.03 17.05
CA HIS A 496 -29.77 5.10 17.84
C HIS A 496 -29.31 6.30 16.99
N HIS A 497 -29.97 6.58 15.87
CA HIS A 497 -29.77 7.76 15.01
C HIS A 497 -28.40 7.87 14.32
N ALA A 498 -27.61 6.78 14.25
CA ALA A 498 -26.37 6.74 13.50
C ALA A 498 -26.55 6.19 12.06
N GLY A 499 -27.77 6.18 11.54
CA GLY A 499 -28.07 5.66 10.21
C GLY A 499 -27.42 6.41 9.05
N SER A 500 -27.16 7.71 9.23
CA SER A 500 -26.53 8.59 8.25
C SER A 500 -25.00 8.59 8.31
N LEU A 501 -24.39 8.10 9.40
CA LEU A 501 -22.94 8.03 9.49
C LEU A 501 -22.42 6.89 8.59
N PRO A 502 -21.39 7.16 7.75
CA PRO A 502 -20.65 6.12 7.06
C PRO A 502 -20.07 5.11 8.07
N ILE A 503 -20.07 3.85 7.69
CA ILE A 503 -19.46 2.79 8.49
C ILE A 503 -18.41 2.10 7.64
N TYR A 504 -17.16 2.13 8.12
CA TYR A 504 -16.04 1.41 7.56
C TYR A 504 -15.66 0.23 8.46
N THR A 505 -15.35 -0.91 7.84
CA THR A 505 -15.08 -2.13 8.58
C THR A 505 -14.07 -3.03 7.88
N THR A 506 -13.44 -3.93 8.63
CA THR A 506 -12.51 -4.94 8.11
C THR A 506 -13.24 -6.06 7.38
N SER A 507 -12.49 -6.88 6.65
CA SER A 507 -13.00 -8.07 5.94
C SER A 507 -13.81 -9.02 6.81
N HIS A 508 -13.59 -8.98 8.13
CA HIS A 508 -14.24 -9.85 9.10
C HIS A 508 -15.75 -9.66 9.21
N ILE A 509 -16.29 -8.54 8.70
CA ILE A 509 -17.73 -8.29 8.67
C ILE A 509 -18.47 -9.21 7.68
N TYR A 510 -17.79 -9.65 6.65
CA TYR A 510 -18.35 -10.46 5.58
C TYR A 510 -17.95 -11.93 5.72
N SER A 511 -18.93 -12.82 5.61
CA SER A 511 -18.69 -14.28 5.74
C SER A 511 -17.90 -14.88 4.57
N GLY A 512 -17.78 -14.14 3.46
CA GLY A 512 -17.27 -14.66 2.19
C GLY A 512 -18.28 -15.53 1.44
N VAL A 513 -19.47 -15.70 1.95
CA VAL A 513 -20.58 -16.43 1.30
C VAL A 513 -21.68 -15.45 0.98
N LYS A 514 -22.10 -15.39 -0.28
CA LYS A 514 -23.22 -14.56 -0.69
C LYS A 514 -24.50 -15.06 -0.05
N ASP A 515 -25.13 -14.22 0.75
CA ASP A 515 -26.42 -14.50 1.41
C ASP A 515 -27.20 -13.18 1.49
N ASP A 516 -27.82 -12.83 0.38
CA ASP A 516 -28.49 -11.53 0.20
C ASP A 516 -29.62 -11.29 1.24
N GLU A 517 -30.20 -12.36 1.79
CA GLU A 517 -31.22 -12.26 2.82
C GLU A 517 -30.62 -11.87 4.17
N LYS A 518 -29.62 -12.61 4.65
CA LYS A 518 -28.98 -12.33 5.93
C LYS A 518 -28.14 -11.06 5.91
N ASP A 519 -27.40 -10.81 4.82
CA ASP A 519 -26.52 -9.66 4.73
C ASP A 519 -27.26 -8.34 4.47
N ARG A 520 -28.56 -8.39 4.20
CA ARG A 520 -29.43 -7.20 4.13
C ARG A 520 -29.38 -6.38 5.41
N ASP A 521 -29.24 -7.03 6.57
CA ASP A 521 -29.17 -6.37 7.88
C ASP A 521 -27.86 -5.57 8.07
N LEU A 522 -26.81 -5.87 7.31
CA LEU A 522 -25.58 -5.05 7.29
C LEU A 522 -25.84 -3.65 6.70
N GLY A 523 -26.88 -3.49 5.88
CA GLY A 523 -27.26 -2.22 5.27
C GLY A 523 -26.17 -1.68 4.35
N ARG A 524 -25.92 -0.35 4.40
CA ARG A 524 -24.80 0.28 3.68
C ARG A 524 -23.59 0.33 4.61
N ILE A 525 -22.58 -0.45 4.29
CA ILE A 525 -21.25 -0.43 4.92
C ILE A 525 -20.19 -0.53 3.82
N SER A 526 -19.06 0.09 4.05
CA SER A 526 -17.87 -0.05 3.21
C SER A 526 -16.83 -0.87 3.94
N PHE A 527 -16.21 -1.82 3.26
CA PHE A 527 -15.24 -2.72 3.87
C PHE A 527 -14.15 -3.11 2.87
N VAL A 528 -13.02 -3.53 3.40
CA VAL A 528 -11.94 -4.12 2.60
C VAL A 528 -12.02 -5.63 2.64
N ASP A 529 -11.74 -6.29 1.52
CA ASP A 529 -11.62 -7.75 1.50
C ASP A 529 -10.69 -8.22 0.36
N THR A 530 -10.35 -9.49 0.44
CA THR A 530 -9.62 -10.24 -0.57
C THR A 530 -10.36 -10.19 -1.92
N PRO A 531 -9.74 -9.68 -3.01
CA PRO A 531 -10.40 -9.57 -4.32
C PRO A 531 -11.00 -10.90 -4.79
N TRP A 532 -10.29 -11.99 -4.58
CA TRP A 532 -10.72 -13.34 -4.95
C TRP A 532 -12.05 -13.79 -4.33
N LEU A 533 -12.44 -13.23 -3.17
CA LEU A 533 -13.72 -13.49 -2.55
C LEU A 533 -14.87 -12.68 -3.17
N LEU A 534 -14.55 -11.51 -3.67
CA LEU A 534 -15.51 -10.53 -4.17
C LEU A 534 -15.80 -10.69 -5.67
N GLU A 535 -14.97 -11.47 -6.38
CA GLU A 535 -15.10 -11.73 -7.80
C GLU A 535 -15.90 -13.01 -8.09
N ASP A 536 -16.77 -12.94 -9.09
CA ASP A 536 -17.47 -14.10 -9.68
C ASP A 536 -16.80 -14.50 -11.01
N GLU A 537 -15.47 -14.66 -11.01
CA GLU A 537 -14.71 -15.06 -12.19
C GLU A 537 -14.86 -16.56 -12.47
N THR A 538 -15.02 -16.93 -13.75
CA THR A 538 -15.14 -18.34 -14.17
C THR A 538 -14.09 -18.78 -15.20
N GLN A 539 -13.35 -17.85 -15.78
CA GLN A 539 -12.36 -18.16 -16.82
C GLN A 539 -11.02 -18.62 -16.26
N ASN A 540 -10.66 -18.22 -15.05
CA ASN A 540 -9.44 -18.65 -14.39
C ASN A 540 -9.68 -19.95 -13.61
N ASN A 541 -8.87 -20.97 -13.85
CA ASN A 541 -8.98 -22.26 -13.17
C ASN A 541 -8.80 -22.15 -11.64
N LEU A 542 -8.03 -21.15 -11.17
CA LEU A 542 -7.87 -20.85 -9.75
C LEU A 542 -8.91 -19.85 -9.22
N SER A 543 -9.95 -19.54 -9.99
CA SER A 543 -11.07 -18.73 -9.48
C SER A 543 -11.80 -19.49 -8.38
N ARG A 544 -12.39 -18.72 -7.46
CA ARG A 544 -13.18 -19.29 -6.36
C ARG A 544 -14.31 -20.18 -6.87
N THR A 545 -15.04 -19.72 -7.87
CA THR A 545 -16.18 -20.43 -8.47
C THR A 545 -15.76 -21.78 -9.05
N ASN A 546 -14.60 -21.85 -9.74
CA ASN A 546 -14.11 -23.10 -10.32
C ASN A 546 -13.56 -24.05 -9.23
N LEU A 547 -12.77 -23.54 -8.28
CA LEU A 547 -12.23 -24.37 -7.20
C LEU A 547 -13.33 -24.88 -6.27
N GLN A 548 -14.40 -24.14 -6.04
CA GLN A 548 -15.51 -24.58 -5.18
C GLN A 548 -16.22 -25.82 -5.73
N ARG A 549 -16.22 -26.02 -7.06
CA ARG A 549 -16.78 -27.23 -7.68
C ARG A 549 -15.96 -28.49 -7.36
N LEU A 550 -14.64 -28.32 -7.18
CA LEU A 550 -13.71 -29.43 -6.89
C LEU A 550 -13.48 -29.57 -5.38
N MET A 551 -13.48 -28.48 -4.65
CA MET A 551 -13.18 -28.38 -3.23
C MET A 551 -14.27 -27.57 -2.51
N PRO A 552 -15.36 -28.19 -2.02
CA PRO A 552 -16.48 -27.46 -1.42
C PRO A 552 -16.10 -26.53 -0.25
N GLY A 553 -15.02 -26.86 0.48
CA GLY A 553 -14.48 -26.02 1.58
C GLY A 553 -14.07 -24.60 1.16
N VAL A 554 -13.77 -24.39 -0.12
CA VAL A 554 -13.42 -23.08 -0.70
C VAL A 554 -14.56 -22.06 -0.56
N GLY A 555 -15.82 -22.51 -0.56
CA GLY A 555 -16.98 -21.66 -0.34
C GLY A 555 -17.25 -21.30 1.13
N GLY A 556 -16.47 -21.83 2.08
CA GLY A 556 -16.72 -21.69 3.50
C GLY A 556 -15.93 -20.57 4.19
N GLN A 557 -15.95 -20.60 5.52
CA GLN A 557 -15.29 -19.61 6.39
C GLN A 557 -13.76 -19.51 6.22
N TYR A 558 -13.13 -20.50 5.60
CA TYR A 558 -11.68 -20.56 5.36
C TYR A 558 -11.30 -20.08 3.95
N ALA A 559 -12.23 -19.53 3.18
CA ALA A 559 -12.00 -19.11 1.79
C ALA A 559 -10.75 -18.23 1.62
N ARG A 560 -10.52 -17.25 2.52
CA ARG A 560 -9.34 -16.38 2.50
C ARG A 560 -8.02 -17.15 2.69
N LEU A 561 -8.05 -18.28 3.43
CA LEU A 561 -6.89 -19.13 3.63
C LEU A 561 -6.56 -19.98 2.40
N TYR A 562 -7.56 -20.37 1.61
CA TYR A 562 -7.30 -20.97 0.30
C TYR A 562 -6.60 -19.98 -0.63
N ALA A 563 -7.07 -18.73 -0.69
CA ALA A 563 -6.41 -17.65 -1.44
C ALA A 563 -4.96 -17.43 -0.97
N MET A 564 -4.73 -17.43 0.35
CA MET A 564 -3.39 -17.34 0.94
C MET A 564 -2.50 -18.51 0.52
N GLY A 565 -3.05 -19.72 0.48
CA GLY A 565 -2.32 -20.90 0.00
C GLY A 565 -1.89 -20.77 -1.45
N ILE A 566 -2.79 -20.30 -2.33
CA ILE A 566 -2.48 -20.02 -3.75
C ILE A 566 -1.34 -19.01 -3.85
N ASP A 567 -1.44 -17.90 -3.13
CA ASP A 567 -0.42 -16.86 -3.16
C ASP A 567 0.89 -17.32 -2.55
N SER A 568 0.86 -18.15 -1.52
CA SER A 568 2.07 -18.71 -0.91
C SER A 568 2.89 -19.53 -1.91
N TYR A 569 2.25 -20.28 -2.80
CA TYR A 569 2.95 -20.96 -3.88
C TYR A 569 3.50 -19.99 -4.93
N ASN A 570 2.68 -19.05 -5.40
CA ASN A 570 3.04 -18.10 -6.44
C ASN A 570 4.17 -17.16 -6.02
N LEU A 571 4.25 -16.80 -4.74
CA LEU A 571 5.29 -15.94 -4.19
C LEU A 571 6.69 -16.57 -4.23
N LEU A 572 6.81 -17.90 -4.20
CA LEU A 572 8.11 -18.57 -4.04
C LEU A 572 9.14 -18.17 -5.11
N ALA A 573 8.69 -18.03 -6.35
CA ALA A 573 9.54 -17.60 -7.46
C ALA A 573 9.94 -16.11 -7.40
N SER A 574 9.27 -15.31 -6.58
CA SER A 574 9.38 -13.84 -6.61
C SER A 574 9.90 -13.22 -5.31
N LEU A 575 10.08 -13.99 -4.23
CA LEU A 575 10.49 -13.46 -2.92
C LEU A 575 11.80 -12.68 -2.97
N GLN A 576 12.82 -13.24 -3.61
CA GLN A 576 14.12 -12.59 -3.76
C GLN A 576 14.05 -11.32 -4.60
N GLN A 577 13.22 -11.32 -5.64
CA GLN A 577 13.02 -10.16 -6.50
C GLN A 577 12.27 -9.04 -5.75
N LEU A 578 11.24 -9.38 -4.96
CA LEU A 578 10.57 -8.42 -4.08
C LEU A 578 11.53 -7.81 -3.04
N GLN A 579 12.46 -8.60 -2.53
CA GLN A 579 13.48 -8.13 -1.57
C GLN A 579 14.51 -7.21 -2.24
N ALA A 580 14.93 -7.54 -3.46
CA ALA A 580 15.92 -6.77 -4.20
C ALA A 580 15.35 -5.45 -4.76
N GLN A 581 14.05 -5.40 -5.03
CA GLN A 581 13.35 -4.26 -5.62
C GLN A 581 12.25 -3.74 -4.65
N PRO A 582 12.63 -2.92 -3.66
CA PRO A 582 11.66 -2.32 -2.74
C PRO A 582 10.62 -1.52 -3.52
N GLY A 583 9.34 -1.85 -3.31
CA GLY A 583 8.19 -1.24 -3.93
C GLY A 583 7.56 -1.94 -5.08
N ARG A 584 8.25 -2.92 -5.58
CA ARG A 584 7.63 -3.85 -6.50
C ARG A 584 6.41 -4.49 -5.84
N THR A 585 5.36 -4.62 -6.63
CA THR A 585 4.13 -5.29 -6.22
C THR A 585 3.90 -6.54 -7.06
N ILE A 586 3.18 -7.50 -6.49
CA ILE A 586 2.73 -8.70 -7.19
C ILE A 586 1.22 -8.81 -6.98
N SER A 587 0.48 -9.02 -8.06
CA SER A 587 -0.94 -9.31 -7.97
C SER A 587 -1.16 -10.72 -7.45
N GLY A 588 -1.76 -10.84 -6.27
CA GLY A 588 -2.14 -12.10 -5.64
C GLY A 588 -3.66 -12.29 -5.59
N LYS A 589 -4.08 -13.46 -5.16
CA LYS A 589 -5.49 -13.76 -4.88
C LYS A 589 -5.97 -13.09 -3.59
N THR A 590 -5.06 -12.87 -2.63
CA THR A 590 -5.36 -12.16 -1.37
C THR A 590 -5.31 -10.64 -1.49
N GLY A 591 -4.84 -10.10 -2.60
CA GLY A 591 -4.67 -8.67 -2.86
C GLY A 591 -3.39 -8.38 -3.63
N THR A 592 -3.08 -7.12 -3.83
CA THR A 592 -1.77 -6.72 -4.36
C THR A 592 -0.73 -6.79 -3.24
N LEU A 593 0.29 -7.63 -3.44
CA LEU A 593 1.28 -7.98 -2.43
C LEU A 593 2.54 -7.13 -2.60
N TYR A 594 3.10 -6.65 -1.50
CA TYR A 594 4.40 -5.97 -1.46
C TYR A 594 5.17 -6.34 -0.20
N LEU A 595 6.48 -6.19 -0.25
CA LEU A 595 7.37 -6.51 0.86
C LEU A 595 7.84 -5.22 1.55
N ASP A 596 7.82 -5.19 2.89
CA ASP A 596 8.44 -4.12 3.65
C ASP A 596 9.94 -4.40 3.91
N ARG A 597 10.63 -3.45 4.57
CA ARG A 597 12.06 -3.56 4.91
C ARG A 597 12.39 -4.67 5.92
N TYR A 598 11.38 -5.24 6.58
CA TYR A 598 11.51 -6.32 7.55
C TYR A 598 11.09 -7.68 6.99
N ASN A 599 11.03 -7.81 5.66
CA ASN A 599 10.54 -8.99 4.95
C ASN A 599 9.12 -9.41 5.34
N ARG A 600 8.25 -8.46 5.66
CA ARG A 600 6.83 -8.72 5.88
C ARG A 600 6.06 -8.44 4.60
N LEU A 601 5.25 -9.39 4.19
CA LEU A 601 4.35 -9.25 3.06
C LEU A 601 3.06 -8.59 3.53
N HIS A 602 2.76 -7.46 2.94
CA HIS A 602 1.52 -6.71 3.12
C HIS A 602 0.61 -6.91 1.91
N ARG A 603 -0.68 -6.65 2.11
CA ARG A 603 -1.71 -6.81 1.09
C ARG A 603 -2.45 -5.49 0.89
N LEU A 604 -2.58 -5.01 -0.34
CA LEU A 604 -3.56 -3.99 -0.69
C LEU A 604 -4.83 -4.69 -1.16
N LEU A 605 -5.92 -4.43 -0.47
CA LEU A 605 -7.19 -5.13 -0.63
C LEU A 605 -8.11 -4.42 -1.62
N ALA A 606 -9.18 -5.11 -2.04
CA ALA A 606 -10.27 -4.47 -2.74
C ALA A 606 -11.23 -3.81 -1.73
N TRP A 607 -11.69 -2.61 -2.07
CA TRP A 607 -12.80 -1.96 -1.39
C TRP A 607 -14.12 -2.48 -1.93
N ALA A 608 -15.03 -2.78 -1.05
CA ALA A 608 -16.37 -3.22 -1.39
C ALA A 608 -17.43 -2.49 -0.58
N ASP A 609 -18.55 -2.23 -1.22
CA ASP A 609 -19.76 -1.75 -0.58
C ASP A 609 -20.75 -2.89 -0.47
N MET A 610 -21.37 -3.03 0.72
CA MET A 610 -22.55 -3.86 0.90
C MET A 610 -23.79 -3.07 0.52
N LYS A 611 -24.52 -3.54 -0.47
CA LYS A 611 -25.79 -2.95 -0.93
C LYS A 611 -26.85 -4.02 -1.06
N ALA A 612 -27.94 -3.88 -0.33
CA ALA A 612 -29.06 -4.83 -0.33
C ALA A 612 -28.67 -6.30 -0.07
N GLY A 613 -27.61 -6.53 0.73
CA GLY A 613 -27.10 -7.85 1.06
C GLY A 613 -26.03 -8.40 0.09
N SER A 614 -25.74 -7.70 -1.00
CA SER A 614 -24.72 -8.09 -1.96
C SER A 614 -23.49 -7.19 -1.86
N ALA A 615 -22.30 -7.79 -1.81
CA ALA A 615 -21.03 -7.07 -1.83
C ALA A 615 -20.62 -6.79 -3.28
N SER A 616 -20.17 -5.56 -3.54
CA SER A 616 -19.64 -5.16 -4.85
C SER A 616 -18.37 -4.36 -4.71
N ILE A 617 -17.34 -4.65 -5.53
CA ILE A 617 -16.08 -3.91 -5.54
C ILE A 617 -16.34 -2.48 -6.00
N THR A 618 -15.81 -1.50 -5.26
CA THR A 618 -15.90 -0.07 -5.55
C THR A 618 -14.55 0.58 -5.85
N GLY A 619 -13.46 -0.12 -5.60
CA GLY A 619 -12.09 0.37 -5.85
C GLY A 619 -11.05 -0.54 -5.21
N TYR A 620 -9.83 -0.03 -5.14
CA TYR A 620 -8.69 -0.74 -4.57
C TYR A 620 -8.05 0.13 -3.47
N ALA A 621 -7.58 -0.52 -2.41
CA ALA A 621 -6.92 0.20 -1.33
C ALA A 621 -5.60 0.81 -1.84
N PRO A 622 -5.41 2.13 -1.69
CA PRO A 622 -4.16 2.76 -2.06
C PRO A 622 -3.09 2.47 -1.01
N ARG A 623 -1.83 2.59 -1.38
CA ARG A 623 -0.73 2.69 -0.44
C ARG A 623 -0.38 4.15 -0.24
N MET A 624 -0.78 4.72 0.90
CA MET A 624 -0.32 6.04 1.28
C MET A 624 1.10 5.94 1.85
N GLN A 625 1.98 6.80 1.34
CA GLN A 625 3.28 6.97 1.96
C GLN A 625 3.10 7.76 3.25
N THR A 626 3.70 7.30 4.35
CA THR A 626 3.72 8.10 5.58
C THR A 626 4.56 9.34 5.32
N PRO A 627 4.00 10.56 5.45
CA PRO A 627 4.80 11.77 5.35
C PRO A 627 5.88 11.70 6.44
N THR A 628 7.14 11.66 6.06
CA THR A 628 8.26 11.82 7.01
C THR A 628 8.34 13.32 7.33
N PHE A 629 7.47 13.79 8.22
CA PHE A 629 7.61 15.12 8.77
C PHE A 629 8.91 15.17 9.57
N GLY A 630 9.92 15.87 9.04
CA GLY A 630 11.06 16.44 9.70
C GLY A 630 11.56 15.75 10.98
N GLN A 631 11.92 14.47 10.95
CA GLN A 631 12.87 13.97 11.91
C GLN A 631 14.27 14.24 11.37
N PRO A 632 15.11 15.01 12.08
CA PRO A 632 16.50 15.18 11.68
C PRO A 632 17.12 13.78 11.58
N THR A 633 17.61 13.43 10.41
CA THR A 633 18.45 12.26 10.24
C THR A 633 19.67 12.48 11.12
N GLN A 634 19.73 11.79 12.25
CA GLN A 634 21.00 11.56 12.92
C GLN A 634 21.87 10.78 11.91
N SER A 635 22.70 11.52 11.20
CA SER A 635 23.83 10.94 10.49
C SER A 635 24.76 10.41 11.57
N GLU A 636 24.67 9.12 11.88
CA GLU A 636 25.77 8.40 12.47
C GLU A 636 26.90 8.42 11.43
N SER A 637 27.76 9.40 11.58
CA SER A 637 29.11 9.38 11.01
C SER A 637 29.90 8.27 11.70
N ALA A 638 29.79 7.07 11.17
CA ALA A 638 30.76 6.03 11.44
C ALA A 638 32.05 6.43 10.72
N LEU A 639 32.93 7.13 11.43
CA LEU A 639 34.33 7.23 11.06
C LEU A 639 34.96 5.83 11.18
N PRO A 640 35.65 5.34 10.17
CA PRO A 640 36.38 4.08 10.29
C PRO A 640 37.55 4.27 11.27
N ASN A 641 37.57 3.48 12.32
CA ASN A 641 38.74 3.32 13.19
C ASN A 641 39.92 2.78 12.36
N THR A 642 40.87 3.62 12.07
CA THR A 642 42.22 3.20 11.64
C THR A 642 42.99 2.68 12.86
N PRO A 643 43.61 1.51 12.79
CA PRO A 643 44.51 1.06 13.84
C PRO A 643 45.88 1.72 13.66
N ASN A 644 46.22 2.62 14.56
CA ASN A 644 47.62 3.06 14.67
C ASN A 644 48.31 2.26 15.77
N GLY A 645 49.26 1.44 15.34
CA GLY A 645 50.21 0.80 16.22
C GLY A 645 51.30 1.77 16.67
N GLY A 646 51.91 1.46 17.79
CA GLY A 646 53.18 2.07 18.21
C GLY A 646 53.30 2.26 19.71
N GLN A 647 53.80 1.23 20.34
CA GLN A 647 54.67 1.16 21.52
C GLN A 647 54.97 2.47 22.27
N THR A 648 54.79 2.46 23.59
CA THR A 648 55.97 2.55 24.52
C THR A 648 55.55 2.22 25.95
N GLN A 649 56.33 1.33 26.56
CA GLN A 649 56.42 1.01 28.00
C GLN A 649 56.72 2.26 28.81
N PHE A 650 56.23 2.35 30.05
CA PHE A 650 57.05 2.58 31.25
C PHE A 650 56.32 2.15 32.53
N LEU A 651 57.06 1.42 33.33
CA LEU A 651 56.88 1.01 34.73
C LEU A 651 56.47 2.17 35.66
N ASP A 652 55.68 1.95 36.69
CA ASP A 652 56.12 1.76 38.06
C ASP A 652 54.98 1.52 39.06
N GLN A 653 55.14 0.52 39.79
CA GLN A 653 54.96 0.12 41.18
C GLN A 653 54.15 0.95 42.18
N ALA A 654 53.45 0.14 42.98
CA ALA A 654 53.23 0.23 44.45
C ALA A 654 52.08 1.15 44.91
N THR A 655 51.24 0.79 45.82
CA THR A 655 51.20 0.00 47.04
C THR A 655 49.74 -0.08 47.55
N LYS A 656 49.47 -1.22 48.16
CA LYS A 656 48.33 -1.46 49.11
C LYS A 656 48.54 -0.64 50.42
N PRO A 657 47.58 -0.52 51.32
CA PRO A 657 46.80 -1.64 51.85
C PRO A 657 45.31 -1.64 51.46
#